data_280e7ed1f1b102d767368e0b6b762082
#
_entry.id   280e7ed1f1b102d767368e0b6b762082
#
_cell.length_a   1.000
_cell.length_b   1.000
_cell.length_c   1.000
_cell.angle_alpha   90.00
_cell.angle_beta   90.00
_cell.angle_gamma   90.00
#
_symmetry.space_group_name_H-M   'P 1'
#
loop_
_entity.id
_entity.type
_entity.pdbx_description
1 polymer ?
#
loop_
_entity_poly.entity_id
_entity_poly.type
_entity_poly.pdbx_seq_one_letter_code
_entity_poly.pdbx_strand_id
1 'polypeptide(L)'
;MASLGLILCLFSVLLMSLCQIPTAKDERKVYIAYMGALPSNASYFPMSHHQNILQEVIESSSVEESLVRSYGRSFNGFAAKLTESERDKLMVMDGVVSVFPNTVYKLLTTRSYEFMGLGDKSKHVPNVETNIIVGVIDGGIWPESKSFLDKGFGPIPKKWKGTCAGGTNFTCNKKVIGARHYVQNSARDDDPHGSHTASTAAGNKVKGVSVNGVAQGTARGGVPLGRIAIYRVCEPPGCNADAILAAFDDAIADGVDVITISIGGVIARVDVDPIAIGSFHAMLKGIVTTASAGNVGPKLGTTSKLSPWIISVAAASDRKFVTNVVNGEGKTIPGRSINDFDLKGKKYPLAYGKTASSKCPEELARRCTSGCLNTVKGKIVVCDVPNNVMEQKDAGAVGTILHATNVDPVLNLIAVSTLNDTNYEAFRSYVLSSPNPQGTIRKSGTFKDYHPIVANFSSRGPSTLFSDIMKPDITAPGVNILAAYTPLARTALPGQSVDYYMMSGTSMACPHVAGVAAYVKTIHPNWSPSAVKSAIMTTAWAMDASKNAEAEFAYGSGFVNPTVAADPGLVYEIAKEDYLNMLCSLDYSSRGISTLAGRTFTCSEKSKINMRNLNYPSMTAKVSASSTSDITFSRTVTNVGKKRSTYKAKLSGNPKLRIKVEPQTLYFKSPGEKKSYTVTISGKSLAGISGIMSASLVWSDGSYHVRSPIVLYT
;
A
#
# COMPACT_ATOMS: atom_id res chain seq x y z
N MET A 1 -33.77 25.37 66.93
CA MET A 1 -32.67 26.20 66.33
C MET A 1 -31.30 25.53 66.39
N ALA A 2 -31.13 24.38 67.07
CA ALA A 2 -29.83 23.69 67.16
C ALA A 2 -29.54 22.74 66.00
N SER A 3 -30.55 22.31 65.23
CA SER A 3 -30.40 21.35 64.11
C SER A 3 -29.97 22.03 62.77
N LEU A 4 -30.23 23.32 62.60
CA LEU A 4 -29.90 24.04 61.39
C LEU A 4 -28.41 24.45 61.36
N GLY A 5 -27.79 24.67 62.51
CA GLY A 5 -26.36 25.00 62.65
C GLY A 5 -25.46 23.79 62.37
N LEU A 6 -25.91 22.60 62.73
CA LEU A 6 -25.14 21.35 62.47
C LEU A 6 -25.13 20.95 60.98
N ILE A 7 -26.24 21.22 60.27
CA ILE A 7 -26.33 20.97 58.82
C ILE A 7 -25.48 21.96 58.02
N LEU A 8 -25.44 23.23 58.43
CA LEU A 8 -24.57 24.24 57.82
C LEU A 8 -23.08 23.98 58.06
N CYS A 9 -22.68 23.51 59.26
CA CYS A 9 -21.29 23.09 59.52
C CYS A 9 -20.89 21.84 58.73
N LEU A 10 -21.78 20.85 58.59
CA LEU A 10 -21.50 19.68 57.76
C LEU A 10 -21.43 20.02 56.28
N PHE A 11 -22.23 20.97 55.77
CA PHE A 11 -22.14 21.42 54.38
C PHE A 11 -20.87 22.25 54.13
N SER A 12 -20.39 23.06 55.05
CA SER A 12 -19.14 23.80 54.92
C SER A 12 -17.90 22.88 54.97
N VAL A 13 -17.91 21.85 55.80
CA VAL A 13 -16.83 20.84 55.83
C VAL A 13 -16.86 19.94 54.57
N LEU A 14 -18.05 19.62 54.03
CA LEU A 14 -18.18 18.90 52.78
C LEU A 14 -17.76 19.73 51.54
N LEU A 15 -18.02 21.06 51.55
CA LEU A 15 -17.56 21.97 50.52
C LEU A 15 -16.04 22.21 50.57
N MET A 16 -15.41 22.18 51.74
CA MET A 16 -13.94 22.29 51.88
C MET A 16 -13.22 20.97 51.47
N SER A 17 -13.89 19.82 51.58
CA SER A 17 -13.34 18.53 51.08
C SER A 17 -13.44 18.35 49.57
N LEU A 18 -14.26 19.16 48.86
CA LEU A 18 -14.44 19.08 47.42
C LEU A 18 -13.54 20.08 46.64
N CYS A 19 -12.74 20.88 47.32
CA CYS A 19 -11.77 21.79 46.72
C CYS A 19 -10.31 21.37 46.89
N GLN A 20 -10.03 20.07 46.99
CA GLN A 20 -8.71 19.55 46.59
C GLN A 20 -8.72 19.34 45.10
N ILE A 21 -8.50 20.41 44.34
CA ILE A 21 -7.99 20.32 42.96
C ILE A 21 -6.68 19.54 43.08
N PRO A 22 -6.56 18.34 42.47
CA PRO A 22 -5.27 17.71 42.40
C PRO A 22 -4.38 18.67 41.62
N THR A 23 -3.38 19.24 42.26
CA THR A 23 -2.29 19.93 41.57
C THR A 23 -1.77 18.94 40.55
N ALA A 24 -2.03 19.21 39.28
CA ALA A 24 -1.46 18.43 38.17
C ALA A 24 0.04 18.40 38.46
N LYS A 25 0.57 17.21 38.74
CA LYS A 25 2.00 17.01 38.88
C LYS A 25 2.56 17.47 37.54
N ASP A 26 3.29 18.56 37.49
CA ASP A 26 3.87 19.10 36.25
C ASP A 26 4.66 17.99 35.55
N GLU A 27 4.12 17.50 34.45
CA GLU A 27 4.68 16.38 33.73
C GLU A 27 6.01 16.78 33.10
N ARG A 28 7.12 16.19 33.56
CA ARG A 28 8.44 16.47 33.02
C ARG A 28 8.60 15.83 31.64
N LYS A 29 8.91 16.65 30.63
CA LYS A 29 9.17 16.25 29.24
C LYS A 29 10.64 16.49 28.92
N VAL A 30 11.18 15.73 27.97
CA VAL A 30 12.56 15.93 27.51
C VAL A 30 12.59 17.11 26.55
N TYR A 31 13.39 18.12 26.86
CA TYR A 31 13.70 19.26 26.00
C TYR A 31 15.19 19.26 25.64
N ILE A 32 15.51 19.79 24.45
CA ILE A 32 16.86 19.97 23.96
C ILE A 32 17.18 21.46 24.00
N ALA A 33 18.21 21.84 24.79
CA ALA A 33 18.78 23.16 24.78
C ALA A 33 19.96 23.20 23.82
N TYR A 34 19.87 23.97 22.77
CA TYR A 34 20.94 24.22 21.82
C TYR A 34 21.66 25.51 22.14
N MET A 35 22.98 25.45 22.29
CA MET A 35 23.82 26.56 22.76
C MET A 35 24.82 27.00 21.65
N GLY A 36 24.65 26.56 20.42
CA GLY A 36 25.48 26.98 19.30
C GLY A 36 26.79 26.22 19.15
N ALA A 37 27.86 26.90 18.73
CA ALA A 37 29.18 26.32 18.56
C ALA A 37 29.90 26.12 19.89
N LEU A 38 30.77 25.12 19.96
CA LEU A 38 31.64 24.95 21.13
C LEU A 38 32.56 26.17 21.29
N PRO A 39 32.71 26.70 22.49
CA PRO A 39 33.73 27.69 22.77
C PRO A 39 35.14 27.16 22.44
N SER A 40 35.97 27.97 21.81
CA SER A 40 37.36 27.61 21.46
C SER A 40 38.35 27.66 22.63
N ASN A 41 37.87 27.92 23.84
CA ASN A 41 38.70 28.00 25.05
C ASN A 41 39.04 26.59 25.55
N ALA A 42 40.32 26.29 25.73
CA ALA A 42 40.85 24.99 26.22
C ALA A 42 40.38 24.61 27.61
N SER A 43 39.92 25.60 28.43
CA SER A 43 39.39 25.37 29.77
C SER A 43 37.85 25.22 29.84
N TYR A 44 37.17 25.16 28.72
CA TYR A 44 35.75 24.93 28.65
C TYR A 44 35.40 23.44 28.77
N PHE A 45 34.66 23.10 29.82
CA PHE A 45 34.18 21.74 30.08
C PHE A 45 32.64 21.69 29.89
N PRO A 46 32.15 21.20 28.70
CA PRO A 46 30.72 21.21 28.35
C PRO A 46 29.83 20.58 29.42
N MET A 47 30.20 19.41 29.95
CA MET A 47 29.39 18.71 30.97
C MET A 47 29.14 19.57 32.22
N SER A 48 30.21 20.10 32.77
CA SER A 48 30.11 20.93 34.00
C SER A 48 29.32 22.21 33.75
N HIS A 49 29.49 22.83 32.59
CA HIS A 49 28.74 24.01 32.22
C HIS A 49 27.23 23.73 32.07
N HIS A 50 26.87 22.61 31.40
CA HIS A 50 25.47 22.18 31.23
C HIS A 50 24.84 21.81 32.57
N GLN A 51 25.59 21.20 33.48
CA GLN A 51 25.13 20.90 34.85
C GLN A 51 24.86 22.18 35.65
N ASN A 52 25.73 23.18 35.56
CA ASN A 52 25.54 24.46 36.24
C ASN A 52 24.29 25.19 35.73
N ILE A 53 24.12 25.30 34.40
CA ILE A 53 22.91 25.89 33.81
C ILE A 53 21.66 25.15 34.27
N LEU A 54 21.69 23.83 34.25
CA LEU A 54 20.56 23.01 34.63
C LEU A 54 20.23 23.17 36.12
N GLN A 55 21.24 23.31 37.00
CA GLN A 55 21.08 23.55 38.42
C GLN A 55 20.34 24.87 38.74
N GLU A 56 20.51 25.89 37.88
CA GLU A 56 19.84 27.18 38.06
C GLU A 56 18.36 27.16 37.62
N VAL A 57 17.97 26.16 36.84
CA VAL A 57 16.65 26.10 36.22
C VAL A 57 15.72 25.11 36.93
N ILE A 58 16.23 24.00 37.41
CA ILE A 58 15.42 22.92 38.00
C ILE A 58 14.94 23.29 39.41
N GLU A 59 13.66 23.02 39.70
CA GLU A 59 13.03 23.36 40.96
C GLU A 59 12.83 22.17 41.90
N SER A 60 12.55 20.97 41.34
CA SER A 60 12.05 19.84 42.13
C SER A 60 12.71 18.48 41.80
N SER A 61 13.82 18.49 41.07
CA SER A 61 14.60 17.27 40.75
C SER A 61 16.10 17.52 40.88
N SER A 62 16.92 16.45 40.89
CA SER A 62 18.37 16.62 40.84
C SER A 62 18.85 16.82 39.40
N VAL A 63 20.06 17.37 39.23
CA VAL A 63 20.71 17.53 37.92
C VAL A 63 20.93 16.18 37.27
N GLU A 64 21.32 15.16 38.05
CA GLU A 64 21.59 13.79 37.59
C GLU A 64 20.33 13.10 37.06
N GLU A 65 19.16 13.34 37.68
CA GLU A 65 17.87 12.79 37.23
C GLU A 65 17.30 13.52 36.04
N SER A 66 17.63 14.82 35.92
CA SER A 66 17.11 15.68 34.86
C SER A 66 17.96 15.62 33.58
N LEU A 67 19.26 15.59 33.68
CA LEU A 67 20.17 15.58 32.54
C LEU A 67 20.10 14.26 31.77
N VAL A 68 19.67 14.30 30.51
CA VAL A 68 19.56 13.13 29.64
C VAL A 68 20.82 12.94 28.77
N ARG A 69 21.35 14.04 28.22
CA ARG A 69 22.55 14.06 27.37
C ARG A 69 23.23 15.42 27.42
N SER A 70 24.58 15.39 27.33
CA SER A 70 25.40 16.59 27.13
C SER A 70 26.07 16.50 25.75
N TYR A 71 25.94 17.54 24.93
CA TYR A 71 26.57 17.65 23.60
C TYR A 71 27.78 18.57 23.70
N GLY A 72 28.96 18.02 23.48
CA GLY A 72 30.20 18.76 23.65
C GLY A 72 31.35 18.29 22.74
N ARG A 73 31.02 17.70 21.59
CA ARG A 73 32.04 17.22 20.65
C ARG A 73 32.13 18.07 19.37
N SER A 74 31.01 18.47 18.81
CA SER A 74 30.96 19.24 17.54
C SER A 74 30.14 20.52 17.68
N PHE A 75 29.22 20.55 18.63
CA PHE A 75 28.38 21.70 19.00
C PHE A 75 28.09 21.67 20.49
N ASN A 76 27.56 22.77 21.01
CA ASN A 76 27.27 22.98 22.44
C ASN A 76 25.79 22.86 22.72
N GLY A 77 25.42 22.15 23.80
CA GLY A 77 24.03 21.99 24.23
C GLY A 77 23.81 20.73 25.06
N PHE A 78 22.56 20.55 25.52
CA PHE A 78 22.18 19.38 26.31
C PHE A 78 20.70 19.03 26.13
N ALA A 79 20.33 17.83 26.55
CA ALA A 79 18.94 17.40 26.66
C ALA A 79 18.63 17.14 28.15
N ALA A 80 17.48 17.62 28.63
CA ALA A 80 17.06 17.44 30.01
C ALA A 80 15.55 17.22 30.14
N LYS A 81 15.15 16.53 31.22
CA LYS A 81 13.74 16.37 31.61
C LYS A 81 13.33 17.64 32.42
N LEU A 82 12.44 18.44 31.84
CA LEU A 82 12.02 19.70 32.39
C LEU A 82 10.50 19.80 32.44
N THR A 83 9.96 20.56 33.40
CA THR A 83 8.59 21.07 33.35
C THR A 83 8.50 22.20 32.30
N GLU A 84 7.31 22.63 31.96
CA GLU A 84 7.13 23.77 31.03
C GLU A 84 7.69 25.09 31.64
N SER A 85 7.53 25.31 32.94
CA SER A 85 8.10 26.46 33.65
C SER A 85 9.64 26.46 33.60
N GLU A 86 10.27 25.32 33.88
CA GLU A 86 11.73 25.17 33.81
C GLU A 86 12.27 25.35 32.38
N ARG A 87 11.55 24.85 31.37
CA ARG A 87 11.87 25.10 29.96
C ARG A 87 11.83 26.59 29.62
N ASP A 88 10.81 27.31 30.07
CA ASP A 88 10.66 28.74 29.77
C ASP A 88 11.75 29.56 30.44
N LYS A 89 12.17 29.20 31.67
CA LYS A 89 13.35 29.79 32.33
C LYS A 89 14.62 29.54 31.51
N LEU A 90 14.84 28.30 31.06
CA LEU A 90 16.00 27.92 30.28
C LEU A 90 16.07 28.67 28.95
N MET A 91 14.94 28.96 28.33
CA MET A 91 14.86 29.60 27.02
C MET A 91 15.34 31.04 26.99
N VAL A 92 15.35 31.73 28.16
CA VAL A 92 15.79 33.13 28.29
C VAL A 92 17.18 33.26 28.93
N MET A 93 17.86 32.16 29.22
CA MET A 93 19.21 32.17 29.80
C MET A 93 20.26 32.60 28.80
N ASP A 94 21.24 33.33 29.25
CA ASP A 94 22.40 33.71 28.42
C ASP A 94 23.17 32.50 27.96
N GLY A 95 23.55 32.50 26.67
CA GLY A 95 24.24 31.38 26.02
C GLY A 95 23.33 30.28 25.50
N VAL A 96 22.02 30.30 25.76
CA VAL A 96 21.03 29.39 25.19
C VAL A 96 20.45 29.99 23.90
N VAL A 97 20.72 29.36 22.78
CA VAL A 97 20.25 29.83 21.45
C VAL A 97 18.80 29.43 21.19
N SER A 98 18.43 28.22 21.58
CA SER A 98 17.05 27.73 21.45
C SER A 98 16.78 26.50 22.33
N VAL A 99 15.52 26.38 22.80
CA VAL A 99 15.03 25.19 23.51
C VAL A 99 13.82 24.64 22.78
N PHE A 100 13.87 23.37 22.43
CA PHE A 100 12.78 22.70 21.70
C PHE A 100 12.51 21.31 22.26
N PRO A 101 11.27 20.80 22.15
CA PRO A 101 10.92 19.49 22.68
C PRO A 101 11.67 18.37 21.95
N ASN A 102 12.03 17.32 22.68
CA ASN A 102 12.60 16.10 22.13
C ASN A 102 11.54 15.37 21.30
N THR A 103 11.60 15.55 20.00
CA THR A 103 10.70 14.88 19.06
C THR A 103 11.21 13.50 18.77
N VAL A 104 10.37 12.48 18.97
CA VAL A 104 10.71 11.10 18.61
C VAL A 104 10.61 10.94 17.09
N TYR A 105 11.74 11.00 16.42
CA TYR A 105 11.87 10.67 15.01
C TYR A 105 11.74 9.15 14.84
N LYS A 106 10.67 8.70 14.20
CA LYS A 106 10.52 7.30 13.81
C LYS A 106 11.37 7.03 12.60
N LEU A 107 12.11 5.91 12.60
CA LEU A 107 12.78 5.38 11.41
C LEU A 107 11.71 5.17 10.33
N LEU A 108 11.79 5.94 9.24
CA LEU A 108 10.88 5.82 8.10
C LEU A 108 11.39 4.66 7.24
N THR A 109 10.59 3.60 7.11
CA THR A 109 10.77 2.57 6.08
C THR A 109 10.23 3.10 4.76
N THR A 110 10.41 2.35 3.66
CA THR A 110 9.66 2.59 2.41
C THR A 110 8.14 2.48 2.60
N ARG A 111 7.73 2.22 3.79
CA ARG A 111 6.43 2.35 4.46
C ARG A 111 5.32 1.39 4.05
N SER A 112 5.30 0.81 2.85
CA SER A 112 4.14 0.03 2.42
C SER A 112 3.84 -1.15 3.36
N TYR A 113 4.84 -1.93 3.75
CA TYR A 113 4.66 -3.03 4.70
C TYR A 113 4.40 -2.56 6.15
N GLU A 114 5.04 -1.47 6.60
CA GLU A 114 4.70 -0.88 7.89
C GLU A 114 3.30 -0.28 7.92
N PHE A 115 2.88 0.33 6.81
CA PHE A 115 1.52 0.83 6.65
C PHE A 115 0.50 -0.28 6.82
N MET A 116 0.76 -1.44 6.21
CA MET A 116 -0.08 -2.64 6.34
C MET A 116 0.05 -3.34 7.70
N GLY A 117 0.91 -2.85 8.61
CA GLY A 117 1.12 -3.46 9.92
C GLY A 117 2.17 -4.58 9.95
N LEU A 118 2.81 -4.93 8.82
CA LEU A 118 3.87 -5.95 8.73
C LEU A 118 5.25 -5.30 8.85
N GLY A 119 5.50 -4.61 9.95
CA GLY A 119 6.77 -3.95 10.28
C GLY A 119 7.72 -4.84 11.09
N ASP A 120 8.78 -4.23 11.66
CA ASP A 120 9.79 -4.95 12.45
C ASP A 120 9.24 -5.56 13.76
N LYS A 121 8.11 -5.07 14.26
CA LYS A 121 7.42 -5.58 15.45
C LYS A 121 6.46 -6.74 15.14
N SER A 122 6.26 -7.09 13.87
CA SER A 122 5.37 -8.19 13.49
C SER A 122 6.00 -9.52 13.84
N LYS A 123 5.14 -10.51 14.12
CA LYS A 123 5.57 -11.86 14.49
C LYS A 123 6.16 -12.58 13.27
N HIS A 124 7.46 -12.44 13.05
CA HIS A 124 8.18 -13.22 12.05
C HIS A 124 8.66 -14.55 12.68
N VAL A 125 8.65 -15.63 11.89
CA VAL A 125 9.20 -16.93 12.25
C VAL A 125 10.39 -17.21 11.35
N PRO A 126 11.61 -16.72 11.70
CA PRO A 126 12.76 -16.71 10.81
C PRO A 126 13.09 -18.08 10.20
N ASN A 127 13.11 -19.14 11.03
CA ASN A 127 13.45 -20.49 10.58
C ASN A 127 12.45 -21.08 9.57
N VAL A 128 11.20 -20.63 9.59
CA VAL A 128 10.17 -21.06 8.62
C VAL A 128 10.20 -20.16 7.40
N GLU A 129 10.39 -18.85 7.60
CA GLU A 129 10.46 -17.87 6.52
C GLU A 129 11.57 -18.19 5.51
N THR A 130 12.75 -18.66 5.99
CA THR A 130 13.86 -19.07 5.12
C THR A 130 13.55 -20.25 4.19
N ASN A 131 12.49 -21.01 4.49
CA ASN A 131 12.02 -22.13 3.67
C ASN A 131 10.96 -21.73 2.65
N ILE A 132 10.43 -20.50 2.72
CA ILE A 132 9.44 -19.99 1.72
C ILE A 132 10.16 -19.59 0.45
N ILE A 133 9.59 -20.00 -0.67
CA ILE A 133 10.10 -19.71 -2.03
C ILE A 133 9.03 -18.96 -2.80
N VAL A 134 9.36 -17.74 -3.24
CA VAL A 134 8.48 -16.92 -4.08
C VAL A 134 8.96 -17.02 -5.53
N GLY A 135 8.12 -17.57 -6.40
CA GLY A 135 8.31 -17.57 -7.85
C GLY A 135 7.83 -16.23 -8.43
N VAL A 136 8.68 -15.56 -9.18
CA VAL A 136 8.40 -14.29 -9.83
C VAL A 136 8.40 -14.50 -11.35
N ILE A 137 7.24 -14.40 -11.98
CA ILE A 137 7.09 -14.49 -13.45
C ILE A 137 7.00 -13.06 -13.98
N ASP A 138 8.09 -12.55 -14.60
CA ASP A 138 8.24 -11.13 -14.91
C ASP A 138 9.34 -10.87 -15.96
N GLY A 139 9.90 -9.65 -16.02
CA GLY A 139 10.95 -9.19 -16.94
C GLY A 139 12.38 -9.58 -16.58
N GLY A 140 12.61 -10.31 -15.47
CA GLY A 140 13.94 -10.67 -14.98
C GLY A 140 14.23 -10.13 -13.57
N ILE A 141 15.51 -10.17 -13.17
CA ILE A 141 15.98 -9.66 -11.87
C ILE A 141 17.42 -9.15 -11.98
N TRP A 142 17.77 -8.13 -11.19
CA TRP A 142 19.14 -7.65 -11.00
C TRP A 142 19.73 -8.28 -9.73
N PRO A 143 20.45 -9.41 -9.82
CA PRO A 143 20.82 -10.22 -8.65
C PRO A 143 21.81 -9.52 -7.70
N GLU A 144 22.56 -8.53 -8.18
CA GLU A 144 23.54 -7.76 -7.40
C GLU A 144 22.89 -6.66 -6.54
N SER A 145 21.59 -6.41 -6.68
CA SER A 145 20.89 -5.48 -5.80
C SER A 145 21.02 -5.88 -4.34
N LYS A 146 21.21 -4.90 -3.45
CA LYS A 146 21.22 -5.13 -1.98
C LYS A 146 19.98 -5.86 -1.48
N SER A 147 18.86 -5.74 -2.20
CA SER A 147 17.63 -6.50 -1.92
C SER A 147 17.76 -8.00 -2.16
N PHE A 148 18.79 -8.46 -2.84
CA PHE A 148 18.95 -9.86 -3.24
C PHE A 148 20.29 -10.49 -2.79
N LEU A 149 21.09 -9.78 -2.00
CA LEU A 149 22.30 -10.34 -1.41
C LEU A 149 21.98 -11.46 -0.42
N ASP A 150 22.79 -12.50 -0.37
CA ASP A 150 22.53 -13.68 0.44
C ASP A 150 23.31 -13.73 1.75
N LYS A 151 23.91 -12.63 2.18
CA LYS A 151 24.63 -12.53 3.46
C LYS A 151 23.70 -12.92 4.62
N GLY A 152 24.10 -13.94 5.37
CA GLY A 152 23.33 -14.46 6.51
C GLY A 152 22.30 -15.53 6.16
N PHE A 153 22.16 -15.91 4.89
CA PHE A 153 21.28 -16.99 4.48
C PHE A 153 21.93 -18.37 4.68
N GLY A 154 21.18 -19.29 5.27
CA GLY A 154 21.53 -20.70 5.38
C GLY A 154 21.45 -21.44 4.04
N PRO A 155 21.52 -22.77 4.03
CA PRO A 155 21.45 -23.58 2.82
C PRO A 155 20.11 -23.40 2.09
N ILE A 156 20.10 -23.73 0.80
CA ILE A 156 18.87 -23.72 -0.03
C ILE A 156 17.90 -24.76 0.54
N PRO A 157 16.57 -24.45 0.60
CA PRO A 157 15.57 -25.38 1.13
C PRO A 157 15.58 -26.72 0.41
N LYS A 158 15.53 -27.83 1.15
CA LYS A 158 15.56 -29.22 0.58
C LYS A 158 14.42 -29.51 -0.39
N LYS A 159 13.29 -28.81 -0.29
CA LYS A 159 12.14 -28.94 -1.21
C LYS A 159 12.36 -28.33 -2.58
N TRP A 160 13.37 -27.44 -2.72
CA TRP A 160 13.72 -26.82 -3.99
C TRP A 160 14.26 -27.84 -4.97
N LYS A 161 13.68 -27.90 -6.15
CA LYS A 161 14.05 -28.82 -7.24
C LYS A 161 14.54 -28.09 -8.50
N GLY A 162 14.49 -26.75 -8.46
CA GLY A 162 14.85 -25.92 -9.60
C GLY A 162 16.35 -25.75 -9.77
N THR A 163 16.72 -25.03 -10.80
CA THR A 163 18.11 -24.79 -11.20
C THR A 163 18.41 -23.31 -11.38
N CYS A 164 19.70 -22.98 -11.45
CA CYS A 164 20.18 -21.68 -11.89
C CYS A 164 20.48 -21.71 -13.38
N ALA A 165 19.46 -21.61 -14.21
CA ALA A 165 19.55 -21.53 -15.68
C ALA A 165 19.30 -20.07 -16.15
N GLY A 166 19.97 -19.11 -15.48
CA GLY A 166 19.79 -17.68 -15.74
C GLY A 166 20.48 -17.14 -16.99
N GLY A 167 21.20 -17.97 -17.73
CA GLY A 167 21.84 -17.59 -18.99
C GLY A 167 23.08 -16.71 -18.81
N THR A 168 23.36 -15.88 -19.81
CA THR A 168 24.60 -15.08 -19.89
C THR A 168 24.70 -14.09 -18.74
N ASN A 169 25.88 -14.08 -18.10
CA ASN A 169 26.23 -13.18 -16.99
C ASN A 169 25.24 -13.21 -15.83
N PHE A 170 24.62 -14.37 -15.53
CA PHE A 170 23.72 -14.54 -14.42
C PHE A 170 24.21 -15.59 -13.44
N THR A 171 24.27 -15.23 -12.16
CA THR A 171 24.65 -16.14 -11.09
C THR A 171 23.61 -16.10 -9.97
N CYS A 172 23.10 -17.25 -9.57
CA CYS A 172 22.25 -17.40 -8.41
C CYS A 172 23.09 -17.34 -7.12
N ASN A 173 22.41 -17.11 -6.02
CA ASN A 173 22.97 -17.13 -4.68
C ASN A 173 21.96 -17.80 -3.71
N LYS A 174 22.20 -17.73 -2.40
CA LYS A 174 21.30 -18.32 -1.42
C LYS A 174 20.00 -17.55 -1.22
N LYS A 175 19.85 -16.33 -1.77
CA LYS A 175 18.61 -15.53 -1.77
C LYS A 175 17.83 -15.73 -3.06
N VAL A 176 18.46 -15.53 -4.21
CA VAL A 176 17.95 -15.85 -5.53
C VAL A 176 18.43 -17.25 -5.88
N ILE A 177 17.63 -18.27 -5.53
CA ILE A 177 18.02 -19.67 -5.58
C ILE A 177 17.77 -20.33 -6.94
N GLY A 178 16.97 -19.69 -7.80
CA GLY A 178 16.62 -20.17 -9.12
C GLY A 178 16.44 -19.05 -10.13
N ALA A 179 16.77 -19.33 -11.36
CA ALA A 179 16.55 -18.44 -12.49
C ALA A 179 16.33 -19.23 -13.77
N ARG A 180 15.36 -18.79 -14.57
CA ARG A 180 15.11 -19.27 -15.92
C ARG A 180 14.77 -18.10 -16.83
N HIS A 181 15.07 -18.22 -18.11
CA HIS A 181 14.68 -17.26 -19.14
C HIS A 181 14.06 -18.01 -20.34
N TYR A 182 12.98 -17.46 -20.87
CA TYR A 182 12.24 -17.99 -22.01
C TYR A 182 12.29 -17.04 -23.19
N VAL A 183 12.76 -15.84 -22.95
CA VAL A 183 13.01 -14.77 -23.91
C VAL A 183 14.39 -14.20 -23.65
N GLN A 184 15.07 -13.70 -24.69
CA GLN A 184 16.47 -13.29 -24.64
C GLN A 184 17.42 -14.41 -24.13
N ASN A 185 18.67 -14.11 -23.80
CA ASN A 185 19.70 -15.07 -23.36
C ASN A 185 20.11 -14.90 -21.91
N SER A 186 19.33 -14.17 -21.12
CA SER A 186 19.62 -13.97 -19.72
C SER A 186 18.35 -13.67 -18.92
N ALA A 187 18.31 -14.10 -17.68
CA ALA A 187 17.31 -13.71 -16.69
C ALA A 187 17.62 -12.35 -16.06
N ARG A 188 18.67 -11.64 -16.50
CA ARG A 188 18.99 -10.29 -16.06
C ARG A 188 17.91 -9.31 -16.49
N ASP A 189 17.58 -8.42 -15.55
CA ASP A 189 16.59 -7.37 -15.75
C ASP A 189 17.22 -6.18 -16.48
N ASP A 190 16.76 -5.89 -17.66
CA ASP A 190 17.09 -4.70 -18.46
C ASP A 190 15.92 -3.71 -18.51
N ASP A 191 14.74 -4.16 -18.09
CA ASP A 191 13.58 -3.36 -17.73
C ASP A 191 13.38 -3.48 -16.21
N PRO A 192 13.23 -2.39 -15.45
CA PRO A 192 13.29 -2.42 -13.98
C PRO A 192 12.13 -3.18 -13.31
N HIS A 193 11.15 -3.61 -14.06
CA HIS A 193 9.88 -4.12 -13.56
C HIS A 193 10.04 -5.38 -12.69
N GLY A 194 10.81 -6.37 -13.17
CA GLY A 194 10.99 -7.63 -12.46
C GLY A 194 11.80 -7.50 -11.15
N SER A 195 12.87 -6.71 -11.14
CA SER A 195 13.62 -6.38 -9.92
C SER A 195 12.74 -5.69 -8.89
N HIS A 196 11.90 -4.76 -9.34
CA HIS A 196 11.00 -4.00 -8.47
C HIS A 196 9.95 -4.93 -7.83
N THR A 197 9.30 -5.78 -8.62
CA THR A 197 8.28 -6.72 -8.13
C THR A 197 8.89 -7.78 -7.21
N ALA A 198 10.03 -8.37 -7.56
CA ALA A 198 10.73 -9.36 -6.76
C ALA A 198 11.14 -8.80 -5.38
N SER A 199 11.71 -7.59 -5.35
CA SER A 199 12.11 -6.96 -4.10
C SER A 199 10.91 -6.56 -3.23
N THR A 200 9.80 -6.17 -3.85
CA THR A 200 8.55 -5.89 -3.13
C THR A 200 7.96 -7.16 -2.53
N ALA A 201 8.00 -8.30 -3.22
CA ALA A 201 7.49 -9.57 -2.68
C ALA A 201 8.35 -10.12 -1.54
N ALA A 202 9.67 -10.25 -1.76
CA ALA A 202 10.56 -10.97 -0.87
C ALA A 202 11.97 -10.35 -0.70
N GLY A 203 12.20 -9.11 -1.10
CA GLY A 203 13.53 -8.47 -0.96
C GLY A 203 14.00 -8.35 0.48
N ASN A 204 15.31 -8.36 0.68
CA ASN A 204 15.96 -8.12 1.98
C ASN A 204 15.57 -6.77 2.58
N LYS A 205 15.78 -6.61 3.89
CA LYS A 205 15.70 -5.30 4.55
C LYS A 205 16.94 -4.47 4.21
N VAL A 206 16.77 -3.38 3.45
CA VAL A 206 17.85 -2.46 3.06
C VAL A 206 17.55 -1.08 3.64
N LYS A 207 18.37 -0.64 4.60
CA LYS A 207 18.23 0.65 5.30
C LYS A 207 18.79 1.80 4.48
N GLY A 208 18.25 3.01 4.69
CA GLY A 208 18.77 4.25 4.10
C GLY A 208 18.42 4.44 2.63
N VAL A 209 17.47 3.69 2.10
CA VAL A 209 17.01 3.82 0.70
C VAL A 209 16.16 5.07 0.55
N SER A 210 16.35 5.80 -0.56
CA SER A 210 15.55 6.97 -0.95
C SER A 210 15.68 7.21 -2.46
N VAL A 211 14.81 8.03 -3.01
CA VAL A 211 15.03 8.66 -4.32
C VAL A 211 15.47 10.10 -4.07
N ASN A 212 16.77 10.38 -4.24
CA ASN A 212 17.37 11.70 -4.00
C ASN A 212 16.99 12.34 -2.65
N GLY A 213 16.88 11.49 -1.60
CA GLY A 213 16.49 11.91 -0.26
C GLY A 213 14.98 12.14 -0.05
N VAL A 214 14.14 11.85 -1.06
CA VAL A 214 12.68 11.76 -0.88
C VAL A 214 12.29 10.32 -0.53
N ALA A 215 11.27 10.13 0.32
CA ALA A 215 10.79 8.84 0.84
C ALA A 215 11.89 7.99 1.47
N GLN A 216 12.84 8.62 2.16
CA GLN A 216 13.92 7.92 2.86
C GLN A 216 13.38 6.88 3.85
N GLY A 217 13.98 5.68 3.85
CA GLY A 217 13.58 4.61 4.77
C GLY A 217 14.26 3.28 4.54
N THR A 218 13.57 2.18 4.87
CA THR A 218 14.05 0.80 4.68
C THR A 218 13.22 0.11 3.59
N ALA A 219 13.83 -0.25 2.45
CA ALA A 219 13.21 -1.15 1.49
C ALA A 219 13.15 -2.57 2.05
N ARG A 220 12.04 -3.29 1.82
CA ARG A 220 11.90 -4.70 2.21
C ARG A 220 10.74 -5.37 1.47
N GLY A 221 10.80 -6.68 1.35
CA GLY A 221 9.66 -7.51 0.97
C GLY A 221 8.79 -7.94 2.17
N GLY A 222 7.69 -8.64 1.87
CA GLY A 222 6.79 -9.22 2.89
C GLY A 222 7.45 -10.31 3.70
N VAL A 223 8.28 -11.13 3.05
CA VAL A 223 9.10 -12.19 3.65
C VAL A 223 10.58 -11.95 3.33
N PRO A 224 11.24 -11.05 4.05
CA PRO A 224 12.62 -10.66 3.73
C PRO A 224 13.64 -11.80 3.80
N LEU A 225 13.39 -12.85 4.58
CA LEU A 225 14.23 -14.05 4.67
C LEU A 225 13.80 -15.14 3.67
N GLY A 226 12.68 -14.98 2.97
CA GLY A 226 12.22 -15.90 1.93
C GLY A 226 13.17 -15.95 0.73
N ARG A 227 13.10 -17.02 -0.04
CA ARG A 227 13.88 -17.23 -1.27
C ARG A 227 13.12 -16.75 -2.48
N ILE A 228 13.84 -16.44 -3.53
CA ILE A 228 13.29 -15.99 -4.81
C ILE A 228 13.73 -16.95 -5.91
N ALA A 229 12.79 -17.31 -6.79
CA ALA A 229 13.06 -17.94 -8.07
C ALA A 229 12.47 -17.03 -9.18
N ILE A 230 13.26 -16.65 -10.16
CA ILE A 230 12.86 -15.75 -11.25
C ILE A 230 12.65 -16.52 -12.55
N TYR A 231 11.57 -16.21 -13.24
CA TYR A 231 11.17 -16.77 -14.52
C TYR A 231 10.93 -15.61 -15.49
N ARG A 232 11.94 -15.31 -16.33
CA ARG A 232 11.86 -14.20 -17.26
C ARG A 232 11.04 -14.58 -18.49
N VAL A 233 9.90 -13.91 -18.69
CA VAL A 233 8.95 -14.15 -19.78
C VAL A 233 8.67 -12.90 -20.62
N CYS A 234 9.22 -11.74 -20.21
CA CYS A 234 8.94 -10.46 -20.86
C CYS A 234 10.19 -9.88 -21.54
N GLU A 235 10.00 -9.36 -22.74
CA GLU A 235 10.93 -8.54 -23.51
C GLU A 235 10.12 -7.56 -24.36
N PRO A 236 10.65 -6.43 -24.82
CA PRO A 236 9.92 -5.55 -25.72
C PRO A 236 9.45 -6.31 -27.00
N PRO A 237 8.18 -6.20 -27.41
CA PRO A 237 7.17 -5.26 -26.91
C PRO A 237 6.28 -5.81 -25.77
N GLY A 238 6.50 -7.01 -25.22
CA GLY A 238 5.63 -7.57 -24.16
C GLY A 238 6.05 -8.95 -23.66
N CYS A 239 5.11 -9.74 -23.16
CA CYS A 239 5.33 -11.03 -22.53
C CYS A 239 4.57 -12.12 -23.31
N ASN A 240 5.27 -13.11 -23.85
CA ASN A 240 4.69 -14.11 -24.72
C ASN A 240 3.91 -15.19 -23.95
N ALA A 241 2.78 -15.60 -24.49
CA ALA A 241 1.88 -16.58 -23.87
C ALA A 241 2.53 -17.95 -23.63
N ASP A 242 3.33 -18.44 -24.61
CA ASP A 242 4.10 -19.68 -24.52
C ASP A 242 5.16 -19.63 -23.42
N ALA A 243 5.89 -18.52 -23.31
CA ALA A 243 6.86 -18.26 -22.24
C ALA A 243 6.19 -18.23 -20.86
N ILE A 244 5.02 -17.57 -20.74
CA ILE A 244 4.25 -17.52 -19.50
C ILE A 244 3.83 -18.93 -19.06
N LEU A 245 3.31 -19.75 -19.98
CA LEU A 245 2.86 -21.10 -19.66
C LEU A 245 4.05 -22.00 -19.26
N ALA A 246 5.18 -21.91 -19.98
CA ALA A 246 6.41 -22.61 -19.64
C ALA A 246 6.95 -22.20 -18.25
N ALA A 247 6.88 -20.91 -17.92
CA ALA A 247 7.28 -20.41 -16.61
C ALA A 247 6.41 -20.96 -15.47
N PHE A 248 5.11 -21.13 -15.68
CA PHE A 248 4.24 -21.79 -14.69
C PHE A 248 4.60 -23.28 -14.54
N ASP A 249 4.83 -23.99 -15.64
CA ASP A 249 5.22 -25.41 -15.60
C ASP A 249 6.49 -25.61 -14.78
N ASP A 250 7.51 -24.85 -15.09
CA ASP A 250 8.78 -24.90 -14.37
C ASP A 250 8.65 -24.44 -12.91
N ALA A 251 7.95 -23.34 -12.61
CA ALA A 251 7.80 -22.85 -11.26
C ALA A 251 7.08 -23.85 -10.34
N ILE A 252 6.08 -24.56 -10.88
CA ILE A 252 5.36 -25.63 -10.18
C ILE A 252 6.30 -26.82 -9.93
N ALA A 253 7.05 -27.26 -10.93
CA ALA A 253 7.98 -28.38 -10.83
C ALA A 253 9.17 -28.06 -9.91
N ASP A 254 9.68 -26.83 -9.93
CA ASP A 254 10.76 -26.32 -9.10
C ASP A 254 10.37 -26.23 -7.61
N GLY A 255 9.07 -26.19 -7.29
CA GLY A 255 8.56 -26.29 -5.92
C GLY A 255 8.47 -24.95 -5.20
N VAL A 256 8.04 -23.88 -5.86
CA VAL A 256 7.72 -22.59 -5.23
C VAL A 256 6.46 -22.68 -4.35
N ASP A 257 6.30 -21.79 -3.37
CA ASP A 257 5.13 -21.73 -2.48
C ASP A 257 4.09 -20.70 -2.92
N VAL A 258 4.55 -19.63 -3.54
CA VAL A 258 3.73 -18.50 -4.01
C VAL A 258 4.26 -18.07 -5.37
N ILE A 259 3.37 -17.78 -6.30
CA ILE A 259 3.70 -17.16 -7.59
C ILE A 259 3.13 -15.75 -7.60
N THR A 260 3.95 -14.77 -7.96
CA THR A 260 3.53 -13.41 -8.29
C THR A 260 3.69 -13.17 -9.77
N ILE A 261 2.62 -12.69 -10.43
CA ILE A 261 2.62 -12.36 -11.85
C ILE A 261 2.02 -10.98 -12.07
N SER A 262 2.89 -10.02 -12.35
CA SER A 262 2.51 -8.61 -12.52
C SER A 262 2.38 -8.25 -14.00
N ILE A 263 1.73 -9.12 -14.78
CA ILE A 263 1.59 -9.00 -16.22
C ILE A 263 0.14 -8.66 -16.58
N GLY A 264 -0.06 -7.56 -17.30
CA GLY A 264 -1.35 -7.19 -17.90
C GLY A 264 -1.64 -8.00 -19.17
N GLY A 265 -2.85 -7.89 -19.70
CA GLY A 265 -3.19 -8.56 -20.95
C GLY A 265 -4.67 -8.46 -21.30
N VAL A 266 -5.03 -9.05 -22.43
CA VAL A 266 -6.40 -9.14 -22.92
C VAL A 266 -7.22 -10.04 -22.00
N ILE A 267 -8.49 -9.70 -21.80
CA ILE A 267 -9.44 -10.58 -21.10
C ILE A 267 -9.77 -11.74 -22.06
N ALA A 268 -9.31 -12.92 -21.69
CA ALA A 268 -9.58 -14.14 -22.45
C ALA A 268 -10.36 -15.15 -21.60
N ARG A 269 -11.04 -16.08 -22.26
CA ARG A 269 -11.67 -17.24 -21.59
C ARG A 269 -10.59 -18.04 -20.84
N VAL A 270 -10.93 -18.53 -19.65
CA VAL A 270 -9.96 -19.21 -18.76
C VAL A 270 -9.38 -20.52 -19.34
N ASP A 271 -10.05 -21.14 -20.30
CA ASP A 271 -9.61 -22.37 -20.98
C ASP A 271 -8.58 -22.10 -22.09
N VAL A 272 -8.26 -20.84 -22.39
CA VAL A 272 -7.24 -20.44 -23.40
C VAL A 272 -6.28 -19.35 -22.85
N ASP A 273 -6.47 -18.89 -21.63
CA ASP A 273 -5.57 -17.94 -20.97
C ASP A 273 -4.41 -18.69 -20.28
N PRO A 274 -3.14 -18.50 -20.70
CA PRO A 274 -2.00 -19.20 -20.11
C PRO A 274 -1.84 -18.92 -18.61
N ILE A 275 -2.22 -17.74 -18.14
CA ILE A 275 -2.18 -17.40 -16.71
C ILE A 275 -3.29 -18.14 -15.95
N ALA A 276 -4.48 -18.26 -16.52
CA ALA A 276 -5.56 -19.02 -15.91
C ALA A 276 -5.23 -20.50 -15.84
N ILE A 277 -4.72 -21.09 -16.92
CA ILE A 277 -4.32 -22.50 -16.98
C ILE A 277 -3.17 -22.76 -15.98
N GLY A 278 -2.07 -22.03 -16.10
CA GLY A 278 -0.90 -22.22 -15.25
C GLY A 278 -1.21 -22.05 -13.76
N SER A 279 -1.97 -21.02 -13.41
CA SER A 279 -2.38 -20.78 -12.01
C SER A 279 -3.37 -21.83 -11.47
N PHE A 280 -4.19 -22.44 -12.33
CA PHE A 280 -5.03 -23.57 -11.92
C PHE A 280 -4.18 -24.79 -11.53
N HIS A 281 -3.18 -25.13 -12.35
CA HIS A 281 -2.23 -26.21 -12.04
C HIS A 281 -1.38 -25.88 -10.79
N ALA A 282 -0.97 -24.62 -10.61
CA ALA A 282 -0.29 -24.16 -9.39
C ALA A 282 -1.18 -24.37 -8.13
N MET A 283 -2.46 -24.02 -8.22
CA MET A 283 -3.44 -24.23 -7.15
C MET A 283 -3.58 -25.73 -6.79
N LEU A 284 -3.60 -26.63 -7.78
CA LEU A 284 -3.66 -28.08 -7.54
C LEU A 284 -2.47 -28.60 -6.73
N LYS A 285 -1.34 -27.89 -6.75
CA LYS A 285 -0.11 -28.20 -5.99
C LYS A 285 0.01 -27.38 -4.71
N GLY A 286 -1.02 -26.64 -4.30
CA GLY A 286 -1.03 -25.84 -3.07
C GLY A 286 -0.30 -24.51 -3.19
N ILE A 287 0.04 -24.07 -4.41
CA ILE A 287 0.76 -22.84 -4.71
C ILE A 287 -0.24 -21.70 -4.90
N VAL A 288 -0.07 -20.61 -4.14
CA VAL A 288 -0.91 -19.42 -4.25
C VAL A 288 -0.42 -18.56 -5.41
N THR A 289 -1.33 -18.14 -6.30
CA THR A 289 -1.01 -17.19 -7.37
C THR A 289 -1.67 -15.85 -7.12
N THR A 290 -0.87 -14.78 -7.10
CA THR A 290 -1.33 -13.39 -7.10
C THR A 290 -1.10 -12.75 -8.46
N ALA A 291 -2.03 -11.93 -8.93
CA ALA A 291 -1.91 -11.25 -10.21
C ALA A 291 -2.42 -9.82 -10.15
N SER A 292 -1.79 -8.93 -10.93
CA SER A 292 -2.21 -7.54 -11.05
C SER A 292 -3.59 -7.42 -11.72
N ALA A 293 -4.47 -6.55 -11.19
CA ALA A 293 -5.82 -6.36 -11.72
C ALA A 293 -5.84 -5.66 -13.10
N GLY A 294 -4.78 -4.92 -13.44
CA GLY A 294 -4.64 -4.12 -14.66
C GLY A 294 -4.61 -2.62 -14.39
N ASN A 295 -4.13 -1.84 -15.38
CA ASN A 295 -3.87 -0.40 -15.26
C ASN A 295 -4.68 0.44 -16.27
N VAL A 296 -5.91 0.04 -16.59
CA VAL A 296 -6.79 0.70 -17.56
C VAL A 296 -8.07 1.26 -16.93
N GLY A 297 -8.01 1.53 -15.60
CA GLY A 297 -9.09 2.22 -14.87
C GLY A 297 -9.25 3.70 -15.27
N PRO A 298 -10.22 4.41 -14.69
CA PRO A 298 -11.20 3.95 -13.70
C PRO A 298 -12.49 3.34 -14.29
N LYS A 299 -12.53 3.08 -15.59
CA LYS A 299 -13.73 2.52 -16.26
C LYS A 299 -14.09 1.14 -15.68
N LEU A 300 -15.38 0.91 -15.44
CA LEU A 300 -15.90 -0.38 -14.99
C LEU A 300 -15.68 -1.50 -16.03
N GLY A 301 -15.54 -2.73 -15.55
CA GLY A 301 -15.36 -3.92 -16.40
C GLY A 301 -13.97 -4.05 -17.03
N THR A 302 -12.95 -3.38 -16.47
CA THR A 302 -11.58 -3.34 -17.01
C THR A 302 -10.59 -4.29 -16.33
N THR A 303 -10.99 -4.96 -15.24
CA THR A 303 -10.13 -5.95 -14.56
C THR A 303 -9.81 -7.13 -15.47
N SER A 304 -8.53 -7.47 -15.62
CA SER A 304 -8.06 -8.48 -16.59
C SER A 304 -7.82 -9.88 -16.02
N LYS A 305 -7.62 -10.03 -14.71
CA LYS A 305 -7.35 -11.32 -14.05
C LYS A 305 -8.59 -11.83 -13.33
N LEU A 306 -9.44 -12.53 -14.06
CA LEU A 306 -10.80 -12.85 -13.67
C LEU A 306 -10.98 -14.24 -13.04
N SER A 307 -9.99 -15.15 -13.21
CA SER A 307 -10.07 -16.53 -12.71
C SER A 307 -10.31 -16.57 -11.19
N PRO A 308 -11.30 -17.37 -10.71
CA PRO A 308 -11.66 -17.39 -9.28
C PRO A 308 -10.57 -17.95 -8.37
N TRP A 309 -9.64 -18.73 -8.90
CA TRP A 309 -8.50 -19.31 -8.17
C TRP A 309 -7.27 -18.40 -8.06
N ILE A 310 -7.24 -17.28 -8.76
CA ILE A 310 -6.20 -16.25 -8.66
C ILE A 310 -6.61 -15.17 -7.68
N ILE A 311 -5.67 -14.61 -6.91
CA ILE A 311 -5.89 -13.38 -6.14
C ILE A 311 -5.58 -12.19 -7.05
N SER A 312 -6.62 -11.49 -7.51
CA SER A 312 -6.53 -10.27 -8.33
C SER A 312 -6.37 -9.04 -7.44
N VAL A 313 -5.32 -8.25 -7.67
CA VAL A 313 -4.91 -7.18 -6.76
C VAL A 313 -5.03 -5.81 -7.41
N ALA A 314 -5.84 -4.94 -6.81
CA ALA A 314 -5.96 -3.53 -7.14
C ALA A 314 -4.87 -2.67 -6.44
N ALA A 315 -4.61 -1.48 -6.98
CA ALA A 315 -3.61 -0.56 -6.45
C ALA A 315 -4.24 0.63 -5.73
N ALA A 316 -3.75 0.94 -4.53
CA ALA A 316 -4.10 2.16 -3.81
C ALA A 316 -2.87 2.88 -3.25
N SER A 317 -3.08 4.14 -2.82
CA SER A 317 -2.06 4.91 -2.12
C SER A 317 -1.86 4.41 -0.69
N ASP A 318 -0.62 4.54 -0.17
CA ASP A 318 -0.28 4.30 1.24
C ASP A 318 0.28 5.57 1.91
N ARG A 319 0.54 6.60 1.11
CA ARG A 319 1.15 7.86 1.55
C ARG A 319 0.71 9.04 0.68
N LYS A 320 0.84 10.24 1.25
CA LYS A 320 0.71 11.51 0.54
C LYS A 320 2.07 12.18 0.41
N PHE A 321 2.39 12.63 -0.80
CA PHE A 321 3.50 13.55 -1.06
C PHE A 321 2.94 14.96 -1.10
N VAL A 322 3.46 15.84 -0.24
CA VAL A 322 3.07 17.25 -0.18
C VAL A 322 4.25 18.10 -0.60
N THR A 323 4.05 18.91 -1.63
CA THR A 323 5.04 19.80 -2.22
C THR A 323 4.53 21.23 -2.13
N ASN A 324 4.89 21.91 -1.05
CA ASN A 324 4.38 23.25 -0.78
C ASN A 324 4.97 24.27 -1.77
N VAL A 325 4.10 25.14 -2.27
CA VAL A 325 4.45 26.38 -2.95
C VAL A 325 4.38 27.52 -1.94
N VAL A 326 5.38 28.40 -1.94
CA VAL A 326 5.35 29.62 -1.13
C VAL A 326 5.37 30.81 -2.08
N ASN A 327 4.36 31.67 -2.02
CA ASN A 327 4.27 32.87 -2.84
C ASN A 327 5.20 34.00 -2.38
N GLY A 328 5.27 35.11 -3.12
CA GLY A 328 6.10 36.27 -2.79
C GLY A 328 5.81 36.90 -1.43
N GLU A 329 4.58 36.84 -0.98
CA GLU A 329 4.10 37.34 0.33
C GLU A 329 4.40 36.39 1.50
N GLY A 330 4.96 35.20 1.23
CA GLY A 330 5.27 34.19 2.25
C GLY A 330 4.12 33.22 2.55
N LYS A 331 2.97 33.32 1.88
CA LYS A 331 1.84 32.40 2.05
C LYS A 331 2.20 31.02 1.50
N THR A 332 2.07 30.00 2.32
CA THR A 332 2.29 28.60 1.94
C THR A 332 1.01 27.97 1.41
N ILE A 333 1.07 27.40 0.22
CA ILE A 333 -0.03 26.74 -0.47
C ILE A 333 0.36 25.27 -0.69
N PRO A 334 -0.39 24.30 -0.12
CA PRO A 334 -0.06 22.89 -0.26
C PRO A 334 -0.37 22.40 -1.68
N GLY A 335 0.59 21.71 -2.28
CA GLY A 335 0.45 21.02 -3.54
C GLY A 335 0.88 19.56 -3.43
N ARG A 336 0.86 18.84 -4.55
CA ARG A 336 1.19 17.41 -4.63
C ARG A 336 2.22 17.19 -5.74
N SER A 337 3.32 16.55 -5.40
CA SER A 337 4.32 16.06 -6.36
C SER A 337 5.34 15.20 -5.63
N ILE A 338 6.19 14.48 -6.36
CA ILE A 338 7.45 13.93 -5.84
C ILE A 338 8.56 14.86 -6.34
N ASN A 339 8.84 15.90 -5.55
CA ASN A 339 9.87 16.90 -5.86
C ASN A 339 11.09 16.68 -4.96
N ASP A 340 12.22 16.31 -5.55
CA ASP A 340 13.51 16.14 -4.88
C ASP A 340 14.40 17.40 -4.98
N PHE A 341 14.01 18.38 -5.79
CA PHE A 341 14.71 19.64 -5.94
C PHE A 341 14.50 20.55 -4.73
N ASP A 342 15.59 21.03 -4.15
CA ASP A 342 15.56 22.02 -3.08
C ASP A 342 15.97 23.38 -3.63
N LEU A 343 15.01 24.27 -3.82
CA LEU A 343 15.26 25.66 -4.21
C LEU A 343 15.75 26.51 -3.04
N LYS A 344 16.04 25.91 -1.87
CA LYS A 344 16.59 26.54 -0.65
C LYS A 344 15.84 27.80 -0.21
N GLY A 345 14.53 27.85 -0.48
CA GLY A 345 13.67 29.00 -0.17
C GLY A 345 13.89 30.23 -1.05
N LYS A 346 14.78 30.17 -2.05
CA LYS A 346 14.96 31.25 -3.01
C LYS A 346 13.68 31.45 -3.81
N LYS A 347 13.21 32.71 -3.86
CA LYS A 347 12.06 33.09 -4.67
C LYS A 347 12.50 33.39 -6.09
N TYR A 348 11.73 32.91 -7.05
CA TYR A 348 11.94 33.11 -8.48
C TYR A 348 10.75 33.84 -9.08
N PRO A 349 10.96 34.66 -10.15
CA PRO A 349 9.84 35.24 -10.87
C PRO A 349 8.90 34.16 -11.39
N LEU A 350 7.60 34.45 -11.40
CA LEU A 350 6.58 33.56 -11.94
C LEU A 350 6.25 33.99 -13.36
N ALA A 351 6.17 33.02 -14.28
CA ALA A 351 5.74 33.23 -15.66
C ALA A 351 4.40 32.59 -15.92
N TYR A 352 3.41 33.35 -16.38
CA TYR A 352 2.07 32.89 -16.68
C TYR A 352 1.48 33.64 -17.88
N GLY A 353 0.80 32.93 -18.79
CA GLY A 353 0.21 33.52 -19.98
C GLY A 353 1.22 34.31 -20.81
N LYS A 354 0.97 35.59 -21.05
CA LYS A 354 1.84 36.49 -21.88
C LYS A 354 3.27 36.63 -21.33
N THR A 355 3.47 36.41 -20.03
CA THR A 355 4.83 36.45 -19.45
C THR A 355 5.61 35.17 -19.62
N ALA A 356 4.97 34.11 -20.08
CA ALA A 356 5.58 32.81 -20.39
C ALA A 356 5.88 32.64 -21.87
N SER A 357 5.21 33.43 -22.75
CA SER A 357 5.40 33.37 -24.21
C SER A 357 5.22 34.71 -24.87
N SER A 358 6.11 35.02 -25.79
CA SER A 358 5.97 36.13 -26.76
C SER A 358 5.52 35.63 -28.14
N LYS A 359 5.47 34.33 -28.39
CA LYS A 359 5.18 33.70 -29.69
C LYS A 359 3.75 33.21 -29.85
N CYS A 360 3.12 32.77 -28.79
CA CYS A 360 1.80 32.11 -28.82
C CYS A 360 0.71 33.02 -28.28
N PRO A 361 -0.55 32.79 -28.71
CA PRO A 361 -1.72 33.35 -28.03
C PRO A 361 -1.70 33.02 -26.53
N GLU A 362 -2.25 33.93 -25.72
CA GLU A 362 -2.23 33.80 -24.24
C GLU A 362 -2.83 32.49 -23.75
N GLU A 363 -3.92 32.01 -24.37
CA GLU A 363 -4.55 30.75 -24.00
C GLU A 363 -3.61 29.55 -24.14
N LEU A 364 -2.87 29.45 -25.26
CA LEU A 364 -1.87 28.38 -25.47
C LEU A 364 -0.68 28.52 -24.52
N ALA A 365 -0.24 29.75 -24.25
CA ALA A 365 0.84 30.02 -23.29
C ALA A 365 0.44 29.65 -21.85
N ARG A 366 -0.79 29.93 -21.44
CA ARG A 366 -1.34 29.53 -20.12
C ARG A 366 -1.43 28.01 -19.95
N ARG A 367 -1.70 27.30 -21.02
CA ARG A 367 -1.71 25.83 -21.05
C ARG A 367 -0.32 25.22 -21.17
N CYS A 368 0.73 26.06 -21.27
CA CYS A 368 2.10 25.62 -21.50
C CYS A 368 2.22 24.65 -22.69
N THR A 369 1.54 24.99 -23.78
CA THR A 369 1.50 24.18 -25.00
C THR A 369 2.90 24.07 -25.59
N SER A 370 3.24 22.90 -26.15
CA SER A 370 4.56 22.64 -26.74
C SER A 370 4.96 23.69 -27.80
N GLY A 371 6.22 24.15 -27.75
CA GLY A 371 6.77 25.19 -28.61
C GLY A 371 6.40 26.63 -28.20
N CYS A 372 5.53 26.82 -27.19
CA CYS A 372 5.09 28.13 -26.74
C CYS A 372 6.02 28.80 -25.73
N LEU A 373 6.72 28.05 -24.89
CA LEU A 373 7.50 28.57 -23.77
C LEU A 373 8.86 29.14 -24.25
N ASN A 374 8.99 30.45 -24.36
CA ASN A 374 10.23 31.09 -24.84
C ASN A 374 10.76 32.24 -23.95
N THR A 375 10.02 32.64 -22.92
CA THR A 375 10.41 33.71 -21.98
C THR A 375 10.51 33.24 -20.53
N VAL A 376 10.72 31.93 -20.32
CA VAL A 376 10.63 31.27 -19.00
C VAL A 376 11.99 30.95 -18.36
N LYS A 377 13.09 31.19 -19.04
CA LYS A 377 14.44 30.92 -18.53
C LYS A 377 14.68 31.58 -17.18
N GLY A 378 15.07 30.76 -16.19
CA GLY A 378 15.28 31.19 -14.80
C GLY A 378 14.03 31.53 -14.00
N LYS A 379 12.83 31.18 -14.50
CA LYS A 379 11.54 31.44 -13.82
C LYS A 379 10.85 30.14 -13.44
N ILE A 380 9.83 30.25 -12.57
CA ILE A 380 8.85 29.18 -12.33
C ILE A 380 7.65 29.44 -13.25
N VAL A 381 7.26 28.43 -14.02
CA VAL A 381 6.14 28.52 -14.96
C VAL A 381 4.86 28.04 -14.29
N VAL A 382 3.75 28.75 -14.51
CA VAL A 382 2.42 28.37 -14.03
C VAL A 382 1.58 27.91 -15.22
N CYS A 383 0.99 26.72 -15.13
CA CYS A 383 0.25 26.10 -16.23
C CYS A 383 -1.16 25.71 -15.80
N ASP A 384 -2.17 26.05 -16.61
CA ASP A 384 -3.60 25.75 -16.36
C ASP A 384 -3.94 24.26 -16.50
N VAL A 385 -3.04 23.43 -16.99
CA VAL A 385 -3.27 22.00 -17.20
C VAL A 385 -2.02 21.20 -16.81
N PRO A 386 -2.18 19.92 -16.46
CA PRO A 386 -1.03 19.01 -16.32
C PRO A 386 -0.44 18.75 -17.71
N ASN A 387 0.87 18.80 -17.82
CA ASN A 387 1.60 18.52 -19.05
C ASN A 387 2.98 17.92 -18.78
N ASN A 388 3.69 17.52 -19.84
CA ASN A 388 5.02 17.01 -19.73
C ASN A 388 6.00 18.13 -19.38
N VAL A 389 6.64 18.03 -18.23
CA VAL A 389 7.61 19.04 -17.71
C VAL A 389 8.92 19.11 -18.48
N MET A 390 9.15 18.27 -19.50
CA MET A 390 10.33 18.37 -20.38
C MET A 390 10.37 19.70 -21.12
N GLU A 391 9.25 20.16 -21.64
CA GLU A 391 9.15 21.45 -22.34
C GLU A 391 9.61 22.60 -21.46
N GLN A 392 9.13 22.66 -20.20
CA GLN A 392 9.51 23.70 -19.25
C GLN A 392 11.02 23.65 -18.94
N LYS A 393 11.56 22.44 -18.76
CA LYS A 393 12.99 22.22 -18.53
C LYS A 393 13.83 22.68 -19.72
N ASP A 394 13.45 22.25 -20.92
CA ASP A 394 14.21 22.57 -22.15
C ASP A 394 14.15 24.06 -22.47
N ALA A 395 13.05 24.73 -22.12
CA ALA A 395 12.94 26.19 -22.17
C ALA A 395 13.71 26.93 -21.06
N GLY A 396 14.38 26.21 -20.16
CA GLY A 396 15.23 26.76 -19.10
C GLY A 396 14.47 27.22 -17.85
N ALA A 397 13.25 26.76 -17.63
CA ALA A 397 12.51 27.00 -16.37
C ALA A 397 13.20 26.31 -15.20
N VAL A 398 13.17 26.92 -14.02
CA VAL A 398 13.70 26.35 -12.78
C VAL A 398 12.66 25.49 -12.04
N GLY A 399 11.39 25.64 -12.39
CA GLY A 399 10.30 24.86 -11.85
C GLY A 399 8.98 25.12 -12.55
N THR A 400 7.96 24.34 -12.21
CA THR A 400 6.61 24.52 -12.74
C THR A 400 5.55 24.24 -11.69
N ILE A 401 4.46 25.00 -11.76
CA ILE A 401 3.25 24.81 -10.93
C ILE A 401 2.12 24.46 -11.88
N LEU A 402 1.54 23.28 -11.68
CA LEU A 402 0.54 22.69 -12.55
C LEU A 402 -0.83 22.71 -11.86
N HIS A 403 -1.88 22.95 -12.63
CA HIS A 403 -3.24 22.74 -12.20
C HIS A 403 -3.69 21.33 -12.56
N ALA A 404 -4.01 20.51 -11.55
CA ALA A 404 -4.67 19.23 -11.76
C ALA A 404 -5.30 18.69 -10.48
N THR A 405 -6.48 18.12 -10.64
CA THR A 405 -7.19 17.33 -9.62
C THR A 405 -6.98 15.85 -9.89
N ASN A 406 -6.81 15.05 -8.82
CA ASN A 406 -6.74 13.58 -8.90
C ASN A 406 -5.62 13.00 -9.80
N VAL A 407 -4.49 13.70 -9.90
CA VAL A 407 -3.28 13.19 -10.55
C VAL A 407 -2.38 12.52 -9.53
N ASP A 408 -1.90 11.31 -9.85
CA ASP A 408 -0.92 10.62 -9.02
C ASP A 408 0.41 11.37 -9.05
N PRO A 409 1.06 11.61 -7.89
CA PRO A 409 2.34 12.30 -7.86
C PRO A 409 3.41 11.53 -8.63
N VAL A 410 4.15 12.22 -9.49
CA VAL A 410 5.28 11.65 -10.24
C VAL A 410 6.57 12.39 -9.92
N LEU A 411 7.71 11.72 -10.06
CA LEU A 411 9.03 12.34 -10.00
C LEU A 411 9.27 13.12 -11.28
N ASN A 412 9.85 14.31 -11.15
CA ASN A 412 10.04 15.23 -12.26
C ASN A 412 11.51 15.64 -12.44
N LEU A 413 11.82 16.30 -13.56
CA LEU A 413 13.16 16.70 -13.96
C LEU A 413 13.55 18.12 -13.51
N ILE A 414 12.60 18.87 -12.98
CA ILE A 414 12.73 20.20 -12.35
C ILE A 414 11.82 20.27 -11.15
N ALA A 415 11.89 21.32 -10.35
CA ALA A 415 10.97 21.51 -9.23
C ALA A 415 9.51 21.60 -9.71
N VAL A 416 8.64 20.71 -9.22
CA VAL A 416 7.22 20.67 -9.60
C VAL A 416 6.33 20.64 -8.37
N SER A 417 5.22 21.37 -8.44
CA SER A 417 4.08 21.22 -7.55
C SER A 417 2.78 21.26 -8.34
N THR A 418 1.87 20.31 -8.07
CA THR A 418 0.55 20.26 -8.67
C THR A 418 -0.47 20.72 -7.64
N LEU A 419 -1.27 21.72 -7.98
CA LEU A 419 -2.30 22.31 -7.12
C LEU A 419 -3.69 21.84 -7.58
N ASN A 420 -4.57 21.54 -6.62
CA ASN A 420 -5.99 21.29 -6.88
C ASN A 420 -6.73 22.60 -7.22
N ASP A 421 -7.99 22.51 -7.63
CA ASP A 421 -8.79 23.65 -8.08
C ASP A 421 -8.74 24.82 -7.10
N THR A 422 -9.04 24.59 -5.81
CA THR A 422 -9.07 25.64 -4.78
C THR A 422 -7.71 26.30 -4.57
N ASN A 423 -6.65 25.50 -4.47
CA ASN A 423 -5.30 26.01 -4.23
C ASN A 423 -4.71 26.67 -5.49
N TYR A 424 -5.07 26.15 -6.66
CA TYR A 424 -4.63 26.73 -7.93
C TYR A 424 -5.26 28.10 -8.14
N GLU A 425 -6.58 28.25 -7.98
CA GLU A 425 -7.25 29.55 -8.15
C GLU A 425 -6.74 30.60 -7.14
N ALA A 426 -6.49 30.19 -5.89
CA ALA A 426 -5.90 31.08 -4.88
C ALA A 426 -4.49 31.53 -5.29
N PHE A 427 -3.66 30.62 -5.84
CA PHE A 427 -2.32 30.94 -6.32
C PHE A 427 -2.35 31.78 -7.59
N ARG A 428 -3.21 31.45 -8.54
CA ARG A 428 -3.40 32.18 -9.80
C ARG A 428 -3.87 33.61 -9.55
N SER A 429 -4.78 33.83 -8.61
CA SER A 429 -5.23 35.16 -8.20
C SER A 429 -4.06 36.02 -7.72
N TYR A 430 -3.15 35.46 -6.90
CA TYR A 430 -1.92 36.13 -6.51
C TYR A 430 -1.04 36.48 -7.72
N VAL A 431 -0.83 35.53 -8.66
CA VAL A 431 0.01 35.75 -9.86
C VAL A 431 -0.52 36.88 -10.72
N LEU A 432 -1.85 37.00 -10.84
CA LEU A 432 -2.51 38.02 -11.66
C LEU A 432 -2.58 39.41 -10.98
N SER A 433 -2.69 39.44 -9.65
CA SER A 433 -2.81 40.70 -8.89
C SER A 433 -1.47 41.34 -8.53
N SER A 434 -0.39 40.56 -8.51
CA SER A 434 0.93 41.07 -8.15
C SER A 434 1.65 41.69 -9.38
N PRO A 435 2.17 42.93 -9.26
CA PRO A 435 2.92 43.53 -10.36
C PRO A 435 4.27 42.83 -10.65
N ASN A 436 4.81 42.11 -9.66
CA ASN A 436 6.06 41.38 -9.80
C ASN A 436 5.95 40.00 -9.05
N PRO A 437 5.14 39.04 -9.57
CA PRO A 437 4.85 37.82 -8.87
C PRO A 437 6.09 36.94 -8.74
N GLN A 438 6.36 36.50 -7.53
CA GLN A 438 7.46 35.59 -7.19
C GLN A 438 6.95 34.39 -6.39
N GLY A 439 7.72 33.31 -6.40
CA GLY A 439 7.42 32.13 -5.61
C GLY A 439 8.58 31.15 -5.52
N THR A 440 8.41 30.16 -4.66
CA THR A 440 9.34 29.03 -4.55
C THR A 440 8.58 27.73 -4.37
N ILE A 441 9.17 26.62 -4.81
CA ILE A 441 8.64 25.26 -4.63
C ILE A 441 9.57 24.55 -3.65
N ARG A 442 9.00 24.02 -2.56
CA ARG A 442 9.77 23.28 -1.54
C ARG A 442 9.99 21.83 -1.96
N LYS A 443 11.01 21.19 -1.42
CA LYS A 443 11.21 19.75 -1.49
C LYS A 443 10.00 19.03 -0.87
N SER A 444 9.61 17.89 -1.44
CA SER A 444 8.44 17.14 -0.98
C SER A 444 8.62 16.56 0.42
N GLY A 445 7.62 16.77 1.26
CA GLY A 445 7.41 16.00 2.48
C GLY A 445 6.55 14.76 2.21
N THR A 446 6.75 13.72 3.02
CA THR A 446 6.00 12.46 2.93
C THR A 446 5.16 12.28 4.18
N PHE A 447 3.84 12.08 4.02
CA PHE A 447 2.89 11.93 5.11
C PHE A 447 2.13 10.60 4.98
N LYS A 448 1.76 10.00 6.13
CA LYS A 448 0.94 8.79 6.17
C LYS A 448 -0.49 9.12 5.69
N ASP A 449 -0.99 8.36 4.73
CA ASP A 449 -2.39 8.46 4.32
C ASP A 449 -3.23 7.43 5.08
N TYR A 450 -3.94 7.87 6.12
CA TYR A 450 -4.80 6.99 6.91
C TYR A 450 -6.07 6.53 6.18
N HIS A 451 -6.35 7.08 5.00
CA HIS A 451 -7.51 6.74 4.18
C HIS A 451 -7.04 6.46 2.75
N PRO A 452 -6.53 5.25 2.47
CA PRO A 452 -6.08 4.88 1.14
C PRO A 452 -7.16 5.10 0.09
N ILE A 453 -6.76 5.62 -1.06
CA ILE A 453 -7.64 5.81 -2.22
C ILE A 453 -7.11 4.92 -3.34
N VAL A 454 -8.02 4.21 -4.02
CA VAL A 454 -7.66 3.39 -5.18
C VAL A 454 -7.19 4.32 -6.30
N ALA A 455 -6.04 3.99 -6.88
CA ALA A 455 -5.46 4.77 -7.96
C ALA A 455 -6.37 4.81 -9.19
N ASN A 456 -6.40 5.94 -9.89
CA ASN A 456 -7.26 6.10 -11.07
C ASN A 456 -6.94 5.06 -12.15
N PHE A 457 -5.68 4.73 -12.36
CA PHE A 457 -5.26 3.73 -13.34
C PHE A 457 -5.68 2.31 -12.97
N SER A 458 -5.89 2.00 -11.67
CA SER A 458 -6.23 0.63 -11.26
C SER A 458 -7.52 0.17 -11.93
N SER A 459 -7.50 -0.96 -12.58
CA SER A 459 -8.67 -1.52 -13.26
C SER A 459 -9.81 -1.83 -12.28
N ARG A 460 -11.04 -1.71 -12.76
CA ARG A 460 -12.29 -1.87 -11.99
C ARG A 460 -13.03 -3.13 -12.41
N GLY A 461 -13.71 -3.78 -11.43
CA GLY A 461 -14.79 -4.71 -11.71
C GLY A 461 -16.02 -3.99 -12.36
N PRO A 462 -17.12 -4.70 -12.53
CA PRO A 462 -17.34 -6.12 -12.26
C PRO A 462 -16.54 -7.03 -13.20
N SER A 463 -16.44 -8.32 -12.83
CA SER A 463 -15.90 -9.34 -13.74
C SER A 463 -16.78 -9.46 -14.99
N THR A 464 -16.15 -9.43 -16.16
CA THR A 464 -16.85 -9.58 -17.46
C THR A 464 -17.07 -11.05 -17.85
N LEU A 465 -16.33 -11.99 -17.25
CA LEU A 465 -16.50 -13.43 -17.48
C LEU A 465 -17.39 -14.10 -16.42
N PHE A 466 -17.33 -13.62 -15.18
CA PHE A 466 -17.99 -14.23 -14.03
C PHE A 466 -18.76 -13.17 -13.26
N SER A 467 -19.98 -12.85 -13.71
CA SER A 467 -20.80 -11.74 -13.21
C SER A 467 -21.05 -11.80 -11.69
N ASP A 468 -21.12 -13.00 -11.12
CA ASP A 468 -21.41 -13.21 -9.71
C ASP A 468 -20.13 -13.47 -8.86
N ILE A 469 -18.93 -13.27 -9.45
CA ILE A 469 -17.62 -13.30 -8.75
C ILE A 469 -17.03 -11.91 -8.72
N MET A 470 -16.78 -11.40 -7.52
CA MET A 470 -16.18 -10.08 -7.32
C MET A 470 -14.73 -10.06 -7.80
N LYS A 471 -14.39 -9.06 -8.60
CA LYS A 471 -13.01 -8.70 -8.98
C LYS A 471 -12.87 -7.17 -8.98
N PRO A 472 -11.70 -6.62 -8.54
CA PRO A 472 -10.57 -7.33 -7.93
C PRO A 472 -10.94 -7.99 -6.60
N ASP A 473 -10.07 -8.85 -6.06
CA ASP A 473 -10.29 -9.55 -4.78
C ASP A 473 -9.93 -8.68 -3.58
N ILE A 474 -8.83 -7.92 -3.72
CA ILE A 474 -8.18 -7.18 -2.64
C ILE A 474 -7.42 -5.98 -3.20
N THR A 475 -7.10 -5.01 -2.36
CA THR A 475 -6.28 -3.84 -2.68
C THR A 475 -5.03 -3.80 -1.80
N ALA A 476 -3.92 -3.35 -2.38
CA ALA A 476 -2.65 -3.19 -1.68
C ALA A 476 -1.93 -1.90 -2.13
N PRO A 477 -0.84 -1.47 -1.44
CA PRO A 477 -0.02 -0.35 -1.89
C PRO A 477 0.48 -0.57 -3.31
N GLY A 478 0.17 0.39 -4.21
CA GLY A 478 0.57 0.32 -5.62
C GLY A 478 0.93 1.66 -6.23
N VAL A 479 0.99 2.73 -5.43
CA VAL A 479 1.32 4.09 -5.90
C VAL A 479 2.64 4.53 -5.28
N ASN A 480 3.61 4.88 -6.13
CA ASN A 480 4.93 5.38 -5.73
C ASN A 480 5.66 4.43 -4.75
N ILE A 481 5.68 3.18 -5.10
CA ILE A 481 6.36 2.13 -4.33
C ILE A 481 7.86 2.19 -4.62
N LEU A 482 8.64 2.42 -3.58
CA LEU A 482 10.11 2.46 -3.64
C LEU A 482 10.67 1.05 -3.44
N ALA A 483 11.30 0.50 -4.46
CA ALA A 483 11.87 -0.84 -4.44
C ALA A 483 13.13 -0.93 -5.32
N ALA A 484 13.77 -2.11 -5.39
CA ALA A 484 14.99 -2.31 -6.16
C ALA A 484 14.75 -2.01 -7.65
N TYR A 485 15.79 -1.49 -8.27
CA TYR A 485 15.77 -1.04 -9.65
C TYR A 485 17.03 -1.52 -10.36
N THR A 486 16.95 -1.90 -11.63
CA THR A 486 18.15 -2.26 -12.39
C THR A 486 18.91 -1.00 -12.83
N PRO A 487 20.25 -0.96 -12.68
CA PRO A 487 21.04 0.17 -13.11
C PRO A 487 21.07 0.33 -14.64
N LEU A 488 20.62 -0.65 -15.40
CA LEU A 488 20.56 -0.62 -16.86
C LEU A 488 19.33 0.15 -17.39
N ALA A 489 18.28 0.26 -16.58
CA ALA A 489 17.07 0.94 -17.00
C ALA A 489 17.24 2.47 -17.00
N ARG A 490 16.60 3.09 -17.97
CA ARG A 490 16.52 4.55 -18.03
C ARG A 490 15.58 5.05 -16.96
N THR A 491 16.06 5.92 -16.09
CA THR A 491 15.22 6.66 -15.15
C THR A 491 14.63 7.90 -15.82
N ALA A 492 13.64 8.52 -15.17
CA ALA A 492 13.22 9.88 -15.56
C ALA A 492 14.34 10.93 -15.40
N LEU A 493 15.46 10.55 -14.79
CA LEU A 493 16.65 11.39 -14.57
C LEU A 493 17.76 10.98 -15.57
N PRO A 494 17.91 11.63 -16.71
CA PRO A 494 18.90 11.28 -17.73
C PRO A 494 20.32 11.24 -17.15
N GLY A 495 21.05 10.16 -17.44
CA GLY A 495 22.45 10.00 -17.02
C GLY A 495 22.68 9.58 -15.57
N GLN A 496 21.62 9.29 -14.80
CA GLN A 496 21.73 8.73 -13.45
C GLN A 496 21.34 7.25 -13.42
N SER A 497 22.24 6.43 -12.91
CA SER A 497 21.94 5.05 -12.52
C SER A 497 21.47 5.06 -11.06
N VAL A 498 20.39 4.35 -10.75
CA VAL A 498 19.85 4.27 -9.41
C VAL A 498 19.61 2.81 -8.99
N ASP A 499 19.96 2.46 -7.74
CA ASP A 499 19.72 1.14 -7.19
C ASP A 499 18.25 0.90 -6.77
N TYR A 500 17.51 1.99 -6.51
CA TYR A 500 16.12 2.00 -6.04
C TYR A 500 15.35 3.14 -6.68
N TYR A 501 14.12 2.85 -7.09
CA TYR A 501 13.26 3.84 -7.73
C TYR A 501 11.79 3.64 -7.36
N MET A 502 10.98 4.68 -7.57
CA MET A 502 9.53 4.63 -7.33
C MET A 502 8.79 4.25 -8.60
N MET A 503 7.94 3.23 -8.51
CA MET A 503 7.02 2.84 -9.57
C MET A 503 5.58 2.80 -9.06
N SER A 504 4.63 3.02 -9.97
CA SER A 504 3.19 2.95 -9.71
C SER A 504 2.53 1.97 -10.67
N GLY A 505 1.64 1.15 -10.16
CA GLY A 505 0.90 0.14 -10.94
C GLY A 505 0.24 -0.89 -10.05
N THR A 506 -0.75 -1.58 -10.57
CA THR A 506 -1.24 -2.84 -9.96
C THR A 506 -0.14 -3.90 -9.92
N SER A 507 0.88 -3.74 -10.76
CA SER A 507 2.12 -4.52 -10.75
C SER A 507 2.93 -4.37 -9.48
N MET A 508 2.83 -3.24 -8.78
CA MET A 508 3.49 -3.01 -7.49
C MET A 508 2.61 -3.45 -6.31
N ALA A 509 1.29 -3.40 -6.48
CA ALA A 509 0.34 -3.92 -5.50
C ALA A 509 0.34 -5.46 -5.42
N CYS A 510 0.43 -6.12 -6.55
CA CYS A 510 0.43 -7.59 -6.67
C CYS A 510 1.52 -8.26 -5.79
N PRO A 511 2.82 -7.90 -5.88
CA PRO A 511 3.86 -8.51 -5.06
C PRO A 511 3.73 -8.21 -3.57
N HIS A 512 3.06 -7.13 -3.16
CA HIS A 512 2.72 -6.94 -1.74
C HIS A 512 1.81 -8.06 -1.24
N VAL A 513 0.76 -8.40 -2.01
CA VAL A 513 -0.16 -9.49 -1.64
C VAL A 513 0.53 -10.85 -1.76
N ALA A 514 1.45 -11.04 -2.71
CA ALA A 514 2.29 -12.23 -2.75
C ALA A 514 3.15 -12.38 -1.49
N GLY A 515 3.78 -11.30 -1.04
CA GLY A 515 4.53 -11.27 0.22
C GLY A 515 3.66 -11.56 1.44
N VAL A 516 2.40 -11.08 1.45
CA VAL A 516 1.42 -11.41 2.50
C VAL A 516 0.99 -12.87 2.44
N ALA A 517 0.72 -13.41 1.26
CA ALA A 517 0.38 -14.83 1.08
C ALA A 517 1.55 -15.72 1.54
N ALA A 518 2.78 -15.36 1.19
CA ALA A 518 3.99 -16.01 1.66
C ALA A 518 4.11 -15.93 3.20
N TYR A 519 3.84 -14.77 3.80
CA TYR A 519 3.83 -14.59 5.25
C TYR A 519 2.76 -15.48 5.93
N VAL A 520 1.55 -15.55 5.41
CA VAL A 520 0.50 -16.47 5.92
C VAL A 520 0.97 -17.92 5.82
N LYS A 521 1.62 -18.32 4.72
CA LYS A 521 2.17 -19.68 4.57
C LYS A 521 3.35 -19.98 5.51
N THR A 522 4.06 -18.98 6.05
CA THR A 522 5.05 -19.24 7.12
C THR A 522 4.39 -19.73 8.40
N ILE A 523 3.16 -19.34 8.65
CA ILE A 523 2.40 -19.68 9.86
C ILE A 523 1.53 -20.92 9.60
N HIS A 524 0.99 -21.03 8.39
CA HIS A 524 0.09 -22.08 7.96
C HIS A 524 0.58 -22.76 6.67
N PRO A 525 1.68 -23.54 6.70
CA PRO A 525 2.29 -24.10 5.47
C PRO A 525 1.38 -25.03 4.70
N ASN A 526 0.43 -25.69 5.38
CA ASN A 526 -0.48 -26.64 4.80
C ASN A 526 -1.84 -26.05 4.33
N TRP A 527 -2.05 -24.75 4.49
CA TRP A 527 -3.30 -24.16 4.02
C TRP A 527 -3.40 -24.18 2.49
N SER A 528 -4.59 -24.50 2.02
CA SER A 528 -4.93 -24.44 0.60
C SER A 528 -4.84 -23.00 0.06
N PRO A 529 -4.60 -22.81 -1.24
CA PRO A 529 -4.65 -21.48 -1.86
C PRO A 529 -5.95 -20.74 -1.61
N SER A 530 -7.10 -21.43 -1.55
CA SER A 530 -8.39 -20.83 -1.25
C SER A 530 -8.50 -20.40 0.22
N ALA A 531 -7.92 -21.14 1.17
CA ALA A 531 -7.87 -20.75 2.57
C ALA A 531 -7.00 -19.50 2.78
N VAL A 532 -5.83 -19.44 2.15
CA VAL A 532 -4.95 -18.24 2.17
C VAL A 532 -5.66 -17.04 1.55
N LYS A 533 -6.30 -17.22 0.39
CA LYS A 533 -7.11 -16.18 -0.26
C LYS A 533 -8.24 -15.70 0.65
N SER A 534 -8.96 -16.62 1.26
CA SER A 534 -10.03 -16.31 2.20
C SER A 534 -9.51 -15.48 3.38
N ALA A 535 -8.43 -15.90 4.01
CA ALA A 535 -7.81 -15.19 5.11
C ALA A 535 -7.46 -13.73 4.74
N ILE A 536 -6.85 -13.53 3.57
CA ILE A 536 -6.50 -12.20 3.04
C ILE A 536 -7.74 -11.34 2.80
N MET A 537 -8.78 -11.90 2.19
CA MET A 537 -9.99 -11.15 1.83
C MET A 537 -10.86 -10.81 3.06
N THR A 538 -11.08 -11.77 3.95
CA THR A 538 -12.04 -11.62 5.07
C THR A 538 -11.51 -10.76 6.21
N THR A 539 -10.21 -10.54 6.27
CA THR A 539 -9.54 -9.71 7.29
C THR A 539 -9.11 -8.34 6.79
N ALA A 540 -9.39 -8.04 5.53
CA ALA A 540 -9.06 -6.75 4.91
C ALA A 540 -9.68 -5.58 5.67
N TRP A 541 -8.95 -4.46 5.75
CA TRP A 541 -9.51 -3.20 6.25
C TRP A 541 -10.58 -2.70 5.30
N ALA A 542 -11.74 -2.31 5.84
CA ALA A 542 -12.79 -1.69 5.04
C ALA A 542 -12.28 -0.36 4.45
N MET A 543 -12.55 -0.14 3.17
CA MET A 543 -12.25 1.12 2.52
C MET A 543 -13.50 2.01 2.44
N ASP A 544 -13.28 3.31 2.35
CA ASP A 544 -14.33 4.31 2.30
C ASP A 544 -14.90 4.43 0.88
N ALA A 545 -16.14 3.98 0.69
CA ALA A 545 -16.84 4.05 -0.58
C ALA A 545 -17.11 5.50 -1.03
N SER A 546 -17.18 6.48 -0.10
CA SER A 546 -17.36 7.90 -0.48
C SER A 546 -16.15 8.47 -1.22
N LYS A 547 -14.97 7.85 -1.06
CA LYS A 547 -13.72 8.21 -1.75
C LYS A 547 -13.41 7.32 -2.96
N ASN A 548 -14.18 6.26 -3.16
CA ASN A 548 -14.00 5.26 -4.22
C ASN A 548 -15.38 4.96 -4.80
N ALA A 549 -15.81 5.74 -5.80
CA ALA A 549 -17.19 5.73 -6.32
C ALA A 549 -17.66 4.35 -6.82
N GLU A 550 -16.74 3.50 -7.31
CA GLU A 550 -17.03 2.15 -7.77
C GLU A 550 -17.01 1.11 -6.63
N ALA A 551 -16.86 1.56 -5.38
CA ALA A 551 -16.91 0.76 -4.15
C ALA A 551 -16.06 -0.53 -4.27
N GLU A 552 -16.62 -1.70 -3.97
CA GLU A 552 -15.93 -2.98 -4.02
C GLU A 552 -15.38 -3.34 -5.41
N PHE A 553 -15.91 -2.78 -6.48
CA PHE A 553 -15.34 -2.95 -7.83
C PHE A 553 -14.04 -2.16 -8.03
N ALA A 554 -13.74 -1.19 -7.14
CA ALA A 554 -12.46 -0.52 -7.09
C ALA A 554 -11.46 -1.27 -6.18
N TYR A 555 -11.89 -1.66 -4.96
CA TYR A 555 -10.98 -2.12 -3.90
C TYR A 555 -11.16 -3.58 -3.47
N GLY A 556 -12.07 -4.33 -4.07
CA GLY A 556 -12.34 -5.71 -3.67
C GLY A 556 -12.89 -5.81 -2.24
N SER A 557 -12.36 -6.75 -1.48
CA SER A 557 -12.70 -6.90 -0.05
C SER A 557 -12.14 -5.77 0.83
N GLY A 558 -11.32 -4.86 0.31
CA GLY A 558 -10.73 -3.76 1.04
C GLY A 558 -9.20 -3.73 0.94
N PHE A 559 -8.54 -3.03 1.85
CA PHE A 559 -7.09 -2.93 1.89
C PHE A 559 -6.47 -4.07 2.71
N VAL A 560 -5.45 -4.72 2.19
CA VAL A 560 -4.84 -5.92 2.79
C VAL A 560 -4.29 -5.67 4.20
N ASN A 561 -4.56 -6.61 5.12
CA ASN A 561 -4.16 -6.58 6.52
C ASN A 561 -3.38 -7.85 6.89
N PRO A 562 -2.05 -7.88 6.73
CA PRO A 562 -1.23 -9.08 6.88
C PRO A 562 -1.32 -9.73 8.26
N THR A 563 -1.33 -8.92 9.31
CA THR A 563 -1.24 -9.42 10.69
C THR A 563 -2.49 -10.16 11.12
N VAL A 564 -3.68 -9.70 10.67
CA VAL A 564 -4.94 -10.38 10.95
C VAL A 564 -5.19 -11.52 9.97
N ALA A 565 -4.68 -11.44 8.72
CA ALA A 565 -4.75 -12.55 7.77
C ALA A 565 -4.00 -13.80 8.25
N ALA A 566 -3.01 -13.64 9.13
CA ALA A 566 -2.29 -14.75 9.76
C ALA A 566 -3.11 -15.51 10.80
N ASP A 567 -4.19 -14.93 11.34
CA ASP A 567 -5.10 -15.56 12.31
C ASP A 567 -6.55 -15.06 12.09
N PRO A 568 -7.21 -15.53 11.02
CA PRO A 568 -8.52 -15.00 10.59
C PRO A 568 -9.72 -15.52 11.35
N GLY A 569 -9.58 -16.58 12.16
CA GLY A 569 -10.66 -17.26 12.88
C GLY A 569 -11.47 -18.24 12.02
N LEU A 570 -12.03 -17.81 10.89
CA LEU A 570 -12.73 -18.67 9.93
C LEU A 570 -12.15 -18.49 8.52
N VAL A 571 -12.15 -19.57 7.72
CA VAL A 571 -11.78 -19.54 6.31
C VAL A 571 -12.84 -20.20 5.43
N TYR A 572 -12.96 -19.70 4.21
CA TYR A 572 -13.74 -20.31 3.13
C TYR A 572 -12.79 -21.16 2.28
N GLU A 573 -13.07 -22.43 2.16
CA GLU A 573 -12.32 -23.33 1.31
C GLU A 573 -13.13 -23.68 0.06
N ILE A 574 -12.46 -23.79 -1.08
CA ILE A 574 -13.06 -24.16 -2.36
C ILE A 574 -12.27 -25.35 -2.89
N ALA A 575 -12.97 -26.45 -3.15
CA ALA A 575 -12.36 -27.61 -3.76
C ALA A 575 -12.12 -27.40 -5.26
N LYS A 576 -11.15 -28.09 -5.82
CA LYS A 576 -10.84 -28.00 -7.26
C LYS A 576 -12.04 -28.35 -8.14
N GLU A 577 -12.83 -29.33 -7.69
CA GLU A 577 -14.05 -29.77 -8.37
C GLU A 577 -15.11 -28.66 -8.42
N ASP A 578 -15.21 -27.83 -7.40
CA ASP A 578 -16.19 -26.73 -7.35
C ASP A 578 -15.93 -25.70 -8.45
N TYR A 579 -14.65 -25.38 -8.73
CA TYR A 579 -14.29 -24.50 -9.86
C TYR A 579 -14.67 -25.10 -11.20
N LEU A 580 -14.39 -26.39 -11.42
CA LEU A 580 -14.72 -27.09 -12.67
C LEU A 580 -16.23 -27.20 -12.85
N ASN A 581 -16.96 -27.53 -11.79
CA ASN A 581 -18.41 -27.64 -11.79
C ASN A 581 -19.10 -26.27 -12.01
N MET A 582 -18.51 -25.19 -11.50
CA MET A 582 -18.96 -23.83 -11.82
C MET A 582 -18.80 -23.54 -13.32
N LEU A 583 -17.65 -23.91 -13.94
CA LEU A 583 -17.43 -23.70 -15.36
C LEU A 583 -18.41 -24.50 -16.23
N CYS A 584 -18.85 -25.68 -15.79
CA CYS A 584 -19.91 -26.44 -16.45
C CYS A 584 -21.24 -25.70 -16.54
N SER A 585 -21.51 -24.77 -15.60
CA SER A 585 -22.74 -23.95 -15.63
C SER A 585 -22.63 -22.70 -16.49
N LEU A 586 -21.47 -22.46 -17.13
CA LEU A 586 -21.11 -21.23 -17.85
C LEU A 586 -20.75 -21.48 -19.33
N ASP A 587 -21.34 -22.50 -19.96
CA ASP A 587 -21.14 -22.83 -21.37
C ASP A 587 -19.67 -23.14 -21.79
N TYR A 588 -18.83 -23.52 -20.79
CA TYR A 588 -17.53 -24.10 -21.12
C TYR A 588 -17.69 -25.55 -21.60
N SER A 589 -17.11 -25.85 -22.72
CA SER A 589 -17.15 -27.22 -23.26
C SER A 589 -16.38 -28.19 -22.36
N SER A 590 -16.79 -29.46 -22.32
CA SER A 590 -16.04 -30.50 -21.60
C SER A 590 -14.57 -30.58 -22.05
N ARG A 591 -14.28 -30.29 -23.33
CA ARG A 591 -12.90 -30.19 -23.83
C ARG A 591 -12.13 -29.04 -23.20
N GLY A 592 -12.71 -27.83 -23.16
CA GLY A 592 -12.07 -26.65 -22.55
C GLY A 592 -11.82 -26.85 -21.04
N ILE A 593 -12.80 -27.45 -20.32
CA ILE A 593 -12.64 -27.78 -18.91
C ILE A 593 -11.57 -28.86 -18.71
N SER A 594 -11.51 -29.88 -19.60
CA SER A 594 -10.48 -30.92 -19.57
C SER A 594 -9.07 -30.35 -19.79
N THR A 595 -8.93 -29.35 -20.66
CA THR A 595 -7.68 -28.60 -20.88
C THR A 595 -7.24 -27.95 -19.58
N LEU A 596 -8.14 -27.23 -18.90
CA LEU A 596 -7.86 -26.57 -17.63
C LEU A 596 -7.54 -27.61 -16.55
N ALA A 597 -8.30 -28.69 -16.46
CA ALA A 597 -8.15 -29.72 -15.42
C ALA A 597 -6.90 -30.59 -15.60
N GLY A 598 -6.26 -30.59 -16.81
CA GLY A 598 -5.17 -31.50 -17.16
C GLY A 598 -5.57 -32.97 -17.20
N ARG A 599 -6.87 -33.27 -17.27
CA ARG A 599 -7.44 -34.61 -17.33
C ARG A 599 -8.82 -34.58 -18.00
N THR A 600 -9.29 -35.70 -18.50
CA THR A 600 -10.67 -35.81 -18.97
C THR A 600 -11.64 -35.40 -17.87
N PHE A 601 -12.52 -34.46 -18.19
CA PHE A 601 -13.59 -34.00 -17.31
C PHE A 601 -14.88 -33.87 -18.11
N THR A 602 -15.95 -34.46 -17.61
CA THR A 602 -17.25 -34.42 -18.24
C THR A 602 -18.26 -33.69 -17.35
N CYS A 603 -18.89 -32.68 -17.91
CA CYS A 603 -19.98 -31.98 -17.26
C CYS A 603 -21.23 -32.87 -17.20
N SER A 604 -21.85 -32.95 -16.05
CA SER A 604 -23.17 -33.57 -15.87
C SER A 604 -24.14 -32.54 -15.28
N GLU A 605 -25.42 -32.67 -15.52
CA GLU A 605 -26.44 -31.77 -14.93
C GLU A 605 -26.38 -31.74 -13.40
N LYS A 606 -26.02 -32.87 -12.77
CA LYS A 606 -25.88 -33.00 -11.31
C LYS A 606 -24.63 -32.27 -10.77
N SER A 607 -23.63 -32.03 -11.61
CA SER A 607 -22.38 -31.38 -11.20
C SER A 607 -22.39 -29.86 -11.39
N LYS A 608 -23.38 -29.31 -12.09
CA LYS A 608 -23.52 -27.87 -12.30
C LYS A 608 -23.73 -27.14 -10.99
N ILE A 609 -22.86 -26.20 -10.66
CA ILE A 609 -22.97 -25.34 -9.47
C ILE A 609 -23.34 -23.93 -9.93
N ASN A 610 -24.40 -23.36 -9.40
CA ASN A 610 -24.67 -21.95 -9.59
C ASN A 610 -23.47 -21.14 -9.09
N MET A 611 -22.94 -20.24 -9.92
CA MET A 611 -21.77 -19.42 -9.64
C MET A 611 -21.86 -18.68 -8.28
N ARG A 612 -23.08 -18.22 -7.90
CA ARG A 612 -23.33 -17.59 -6.60
C ARG A 612 -23.04 -18.49 -5.40
N ASN A 613 -23.11 -19.81 -5.59
CA ASN A 613 -22.88 -20.80 -4.55
C ASN A 613 -21.44 -21.33 -4.54
N LEU A 614 -20.56 -20.87 -5.44
CA LEU A 614 -19.12 -21.08 -5.26
C LEU A 614 -18.74 -20.50 -3.88
N ASN A 615 -18.02 -21.28 -3.07
CA ASN A 615 -17.71 -20.90 -1.68
C ASN A 615 -16.70 -19.74 -1.58
N TYR A 616 -16.96 -18.66 -2.34
CA TYR A 616 -16.12 -17.48 -2.43
C TYR A 616 -16.29 -16.58 -1.20
N PRO A 617 -15.23 -15.92 -0.69
CA PRO A 617 -15.29 -15.07 0.50
C PRO A 617 -16.18 -13.82 0.37
N SER A 618 -16.49 -13.42 -0.85
CA SER A 618 -17.46 -12.34 -1.15
C SER A 618 -18.72 -12.89 -1.79
N MET A 619 -19.78 -12.10 -1.78
CA MET A 619 -21.08 -12.41 -2.36
C MET A 619 -21.46 -11.33 -3.37
N THR A 620 -21.47 -11.65 -4.64
CA THR A 620 -21.76 -10.69 -5.72
C THR A 620 -22.86 -11.22 -6.60
N ALA A 621 -23.79 -10.36 -7.01
CA ALA A 621 -24.80 -10.74 -8.00
C ALA A 621 -25.11 -9.58 -8.94
N LYS A 622 -25.13 -9.88 -10.25
CA LYS A 622 -25.76 -9.00 -11.23
C LYS A 622 -27.26 -9.14 -11.13
N VAL A 623 -27.96 -8.01 -11.03
CA VAL A 623 -29.43 -7.96 -10.85
C VAL A 623 -30.09 -7.17 -11.96
N SER A 624 -31.35 -7.50 -12.25
CA SER A 624 -32.20 -6.64 -13.09
C SER A 624 -33.05 -5.74 -12.19
N ALA A 625 -33.20 -4.48 -12.57
CA ALA A 625 -34.07 -3.54 -11.85
C ALA A 625 -35.56 -3.99 -11.78
N SER A 626 -35.96 -4.89 -12.67
CA SER A 626 -37.30 -5.51 -12.70
C SER A 626 -37.40 -6.83 -11.93
N SER A 627 -36.29 -7.34 -11.36
CA SER A 627 -36.27 -8.63 -10.66
C SER A 627 -37.00 -8.51 -9.30
N THR A 628 -37.91 -9.45 -9.05
CA THR A 628 -38.62 -9.60 -7.77
C THR A 628 -38.27 -10.89 -7.05
N SER A 629 -37.38 -11.71 -7.65
CA SER A 629 -36.96 -12.99 -7.10
C SER A 629 -35.87 -12.81 -6.06
N ASP A 630 -35.94 -13.58 -4.98
CA ASP A 630 -34.93 -13.61 -3.94
C ASP A 630 -33.57 -14.09 -4.49
N ILE A 631 -32.50 -13.47 -4.00
CA ILE A 631 -31.12 -13.87 -4.30
C ILE A 631 -30.55 -14.60 -3.10
N THR A 632 -30.04 -15.79 -3.35
CA THR A 632 -29.52 -16.66 -2.29
C THR A 632 -28.07 -17.02 -2.54
N PHE A 633 -27.25 -16.98 -1.47
CA PHE A 633 -25.88 -17.43 -1.42
C PHE A 633 -25.71 -18.49 -0.33
N SER A 634 -25.26 -19.68 -0.71
CA SER A 634 -24.87 -20.72 0.26
C SER A 634 -23.37 -20.67 0.52
N ARG A 635 -22.94 -20.71 1.76
CA ARG A 635 -21.52 -20.63 2.17
C ARG A 635 -21.22 -21.62 3.27
N THR A 636 -19.99 -22.12 3.26
CA THR A 636 -19.43 -22.97 4.31
C THR A 636 -18.13 -22.38 4.80
N VAL A 637 -17.99 -22.25 6.12
CA VAL A 637 -16.78 -21.77 6.77
C VAL A 637 -16.15 -22.86 7.63
N THR A 638 -14.82 -22.92 7.62
CA THR A 638 -14.01 -23.81 8.46
C THR A 638 -13.44 -23.00 9.62
N ASN A 639 -13.62 -23.48 10.85
CA ASN A 639 -12.98 -22.88 12.02
C ASN A 639 -11.48 -23.18 12.01
N VAL A 640 -10.64 -22.14 11.96
CA VAL A 640 -9.19 -22.22 12.09
C VAL A 640 -8.68 -21.48 13.33
N GLY A 641 -9.60 -20.91 14.10
CA GLY A 641 -9.33 -20.21 15.35
C GLY A 641 -9.48 -21.09 16.58
N LYS A 642 -10.04 -20.54 17.65
CA LYS A 642 -10.17 -21.19 18.97
C LYS A 642 -11.17 -22.34 18.96
N LYS A 643 -10.90 -23.38 19.79
CA LYS A 643 -11.90 -24.37 20.13
C LYS A 643 -13.04 -23.74 20.95
N ARG A 644 -14.26 -24.33 20.86
CA ARG A 644 -15.47 -23.86 21.55
C ARG A 644 -15.78 -22.39 21.30
N SER A 645 -15.77 -21.99 20.01
CA SER A 645 -16.06 -20.64 19.58
C SER A 645 -17.49 -20.50 19.06
N THR A 646 -18.08 -19.34 19.30
CA THR A 646 -19.46 -19.03 18.86
C THR A 646 -19.44 -17.72 18.09
N TYR A 647 -19.67 -17.80 16.79
CA TYR A 647 -19.72 -16.65 15.91
C TYR A 647 -21.17 -16.20 15.70
N LYS A 648 -21.43 -14.89 15.86
CA LYS A 648 -22.73 -14.27 15.58
C LYS A 648 -22.63 -13.43 14.30
N ALA A 649 -23.66 -13.52 13.46
CA ALA A 649 -23.78 -12.72 12.24
C ALA A 649 -24.12 -11.27 12.56
N LYS A 650 -23.39 -10.33 11.96
CA LYS A 650 -23.71 -8.89 11.95
C LYS A 650 -23.75 -8.40 10.51
N LEU A 651 -24.88 -7.82 10.12
CA LEU A 651 -25.07 -7.20 8.81
C LEU A 651 -24.85 -5.69 8.92
N SER A 652 -24.23 -5.12 7.91
CA SER A 652 -24.09 -3.66 7.73
C SER A 652 -24.16 -3.31 6.25
N GLY A 653 -24.55 -2.08 5.92
CA GLY A 653 -24.60 -1.59 4.54
C GLY A 653 -25.90 -0.86 4.22
N ASN A 654 -26.33 -0.90 2.97
CA ASN A 654 -27.46 -0.13 2.48
C ASN A 654 -28.78 -0.57 3.14
N PRO A 655 -29.50 0.33 3.85
CA PRO A 655 -30.72 -0.01 4.58
C PRO A 655 -31.89 -0.42 3.67
N LYS A 656 -31.81 -0.15 2.37
CA LYS A 656 -32.83 -0.58 1.40
C LYS A 656 -32.76 -2.10 1.15
N LEU A 657 -31.61 -2.75 1.40
CA LEU A 657 -31.45 -4.17 1.20
C LEU A 657 -32.00 -4.94 2.42
N ARG A 658 -32.98 -5.80 2.20
CA ARG A 658 -33.47 -6.73 3.22
C ARG A 658 -32.70 -8.03 3.11
N ILE A 659 -31.74 -8.22 4.02
CA ILE A 659 -30.85 -9.37 4.02
C ILE A 659 -31.15 -10.25 5.25
N LYS A 660 -31.30 -11.55 5.04
CA LYS A 660 -31.49 -12.57 6.07
C LYS A 660 -30.30 -13.53 6.06
N VAL A 661 -29.83 -13.92 7.22
CA VAL A 661 -28.75 -14.93 7.40
C VAL A 661 -29.27 -16.07 8.22
N GLU A 662 -29.13 -17.32 7.78
CA GLU A 662 -29.60 -18.52 8.48
C GLU A 662 -28.54 -19.64 8.45
N PRO A 663 -28.15 -20.15 9.61
CA PRO A 663 -28.44 -19.65 10.97
C PRO A 663 -27.67 -18.33 11.26
N GLN A 664 -28.16 -17.55 12.24
CA GLN A 664 -27.50 -16.31 12.68
C GLN A 664 -26.36 -16.56 13.67
N THR A 665 -26.18 -17.79 14.12
CA THR A 665 -25.14 -18.19 15.06
C THR A 665 -24.51 -19.50 14.61
N LEU A 666 -23.17 -19.52 14.57
CA LEU A 666 -22.40 -20.72 14.28
C LEU A 666 -21.58 -21.11 15.50
N TYR A 667 -21.83 -22.32 16.01
CA TYR A 667 -21.06 -22.88 17.12
C TYR A 667 -20.08 -23.95 16.61
N PHE A 668 -18.82 -23.83 16.98
CA PHE A 668 -17.75 -24.77 16.65
C PHE A 668 -17.16 -25.40 17.90
N LYS A 669 -17.09 -26.73 17.94
CA LYS A 669 -16.50 -27.50 19.04
C LYS A 669 -14.95 -27.47 18.96
N SER A 670 -14.39 -27.51 17.75
CA SER A 670 -12.96 -27.65 17.52
C SER A 670 -12.51 -26.92 16.25
N PRO A 671 -11.20 -26.62 16.13
CA PRO A 671 -10.60 -26.28 14.83
C PRO A 671 -10.81 -27.41 13.81
N GLY A 672 -10.94 -27.05 12.53
CA GLY A 672 -11.23 -27.94 11.41
C GLY A 672 -12.73 -28.22 11.21
N GLU A 673 -13.59 -27.90 12.17
CA GLU A 673 -15.04 -28.08 12.02
C GLU A 673 -15.62 -27.10 10.99
N LYS A 674 -16.55 -27.61 10.15
CA LYS A 674 -17.21 -26.85 9.09
C LYS A 674 -18.67 -26.56 9.46
N LYS A 675 -19.14 -25.35 9.18
CA LYS A 675 -20.55 -24.95 9.32
C LYS A 675 -20.99 -24.18 8.07
N SER A 676 -22.21 -24.52 7.63
CA SER A 676 -22.84 -23.87 6.49
C SER A 676 -23.88 -22.86 6.94
N TYR A 677 -24.08 -21.86 6.13
CA TYR A 677 -25.13 -20.86 6.29
C TYR A 677 -25.61 -20.34 4.94
N THR A 678 -26.77 -19.71 4.95
CA THR A 678 -27.39 -19.12 3.77
C THR A 678 -27.63 -17.64 4.00
N VAL A 679 -27.33 -16.82 2.98
CA VAL A 679 -27.68 -15.41 2.92
C VAL A 679 -28.74 -15.23 1.86
N THR A 680 -29.91 -14.71 2.24
CA THR A 680 -31.02 -14.41 1.33
C THR A 680 -31.25 -12.90 1.27
N ILE A 681 -31.29 -12.35 0.08
CA ILE A 681 -31.62 -10.94 -0.17
C ILE A 681 -32.99 -10.92 -0.84
N SER A 682 -33.96 -10.26 -0.20
CA SER A 682 -35.35 -10.24 -0.65
C SER A 682 -35.46 -9.54 -2.01
N GLY A 683 -36.07 -10.20 -2.98
CA GLY A 683 -36.33 -9.66 -4.31
C GLY A 683 -37.17 -8.39 -4.31
N LYS A 684 -38.10 -8.25 -3.34
CA LYS A 684 -38.88 -7.00 -3.16
C LYS A 684 -38.00 -5.79 -2.85
N SER A 685 -36.83 -5.99 -2.25
CA SER A 685 -35.86 -4.92 -1.97
C SER A 685 -34.96 -4.58 -3.15
N LEU A 686 -35.05 -5.36 -4.24
CA LEU A 686 -34.25 -5.18 -5.45
C LEU A 686 -34.95 -4.28 -6.50
N ALA A 687 -36.24 -4.05 -6.34
CA ALA A 687 -37.00 -3.23 -7.28
C ALA A 687 -36.45 -1.79 -7.33
N GLY A 688 -36.17 -1.30 -8.54
CA GLY A 688 -35.63 0.05 -8.76
C GLY A 688 -34.16 0.24 -8.37
N ILE A 689 -33.39 -0.82 -8.14
CA ILE A 689 -31.95 -0.72 -7.96
C ILE A 689 -31.31 -0.18 -9.25
N SER A 690 -30.44 0.83 -9.09
CA SER A 690 -29.56 1.33 -10.14
C SER A 690 -28.13 1.45 -9.60
N GLY A 691 -27.15 1.08 -10.42
CA GLY A 691 -25.73 1.14 -10.07
C GLY A 691 -25.30 0.06 -9.07
N ILE A 692 -24.39 0.42 -8.14
CA ILE A 692 -23.75 -0.51 -7.18
C ILE A 692 -24.39 -0.33 -5.81
N MET A 693 -24.79 -1.43 -5.19
CA MET A 693 -25.29 -1.47 -3.82
C MET A 693 -24.44 -2.41 -2.97
N SER A 694 -23.87 -1.86 -1.92
CA SER A 694 -22.94 -2.54 -1.03
C SER A 694 -23.54 -2.83 0.34
N ALA A 695 -23.28 -4.03 0.84
CA ALA A 695 -23.49 -4.44 2.20
C ALA A 695 -22.34 -5.36 2.64
N SER A 696 -22.30 -5.75 3.90
CA SER A 696 -21.36 -6.78 4.36
C SER A 696 -21.95 -7.63 5.48
N LEU A 697 -21.53 -8.91 5.49
CA LEU A 697 -21.73 -9.82 6.59
C LEU A 697 -20.42 -9.95 7.37
N VAL A 698 -20.49 -9.81 8.69
CA VAL A 698 -19.35 -10.05 9.60
C VAL A 698 -19.74 -11.16 10.57
N TRP A 699 -19.01 -12.27 10.54
CA TRP A 699 -19.05 -13.26 11.60
C TRP A 699 -18.06 -12.85 12.69
N SER A 700 -18.54 -12.71 13.93
CA SER A 700 -17.68 -12.34 15.07
C SER A 700 -17.98 -13.15 16.31
N ASP A 701 -16.90 -13.56 17.01
CA ASP A 701 -16.93 -14.16 18.35
C ASP A 701 -16.46 -13.18 19.44
N GLY A 702 -16.29 -11.90 19.10
CA GLY A 702 -15.74 -10.85 19.95
C GLY A 702 -14.22 -10.67 19.80
N SER A 703 -13.48 -11.71 19.39
CA SER A 703 -12.02 -11.65 19.11
C SER A 703 -11.74 -11.57 17.61
N TYR A 704 -12.42 -12.42 16.83
CA TYR A 704 -12.29 -12.49 15.38
C TYR A 704 -13.42 -11.74 14.68
N HIS A 705 -13.10 -11.18 13.50
CA HIS A 705 -14.05 -10.46 12.65
C HIS A 705 -13.84 -10.89 11.20
N VAL A 706 -14.66 -11.84 10.75
CA VAL A 706 -14.58 -12.43 9.41
C VAL A 706 -15.57 -11.73 8.50
N ARG A 707 -15.11 -10.76 7.70
CA ARG A 707 -15.96 -9.89 6.87
C ARG A 707 -16.09 -10.42 5.45
N SER A 708 -17.31 -10.58 4.99
CA SER A 708 -17.65 -10.91 3.60
C SER A 708 -18.44 -9.77 2.97
N PRO A 709 -17.90 -9.07 1.95
CA PRO A 709 -18.66 -8.09 1.19
C PRO A 709 -19.83 -8.72 0.45
N ILE A 710 -20.95 -7.97 0.35
CA ILE A 710 -22.14 -8.31 -0.42
C ILE A 710 -22.36 -7.17 -1.41
N VAL A 711 -22.29 -7.46 -2.72
CA VAL A 711 -22.35 -6.47 -3.78
C VAL A 711 -23.40 -6.83 -4.80
N LEU A 712 -24.40 -5.97 -4.96
CA LEU A 712 -25.40 -6.08 -6.01
C LEU A 712 -25.20 -4.95 -7.02
N TYR A 713 -25.37 -5.26 -8.31
CA TYR A 713 -25.19 -4.25 -9.37
C TYR A 713 -26.07 -4.55 -10.58
N THR A 714 -26.40 -3.50 -11.33
CA THR A 714 -27.23 -3.55 -12.56
C THR A 714 -26.39 -3.46 -13.81
#